data_5c520a795fba4533085446325f60fc3e
#
_entry.id   5c520a795fba4533085446325f60fc3e
#
_cell.length_a   1.000
_cell.length_b   1.000
_cell.length_c   1.000
_cell.angle_alpha   90.00
_cell.angle_beta   90.00
_cell.angle_gamma   90.00
#
_symmetry.space_group_name_H-M   'P 1'
#
loop_
_entity.id
_entity.type
_entity.pdbx_description
1 polymer ?
#
loop_
_entity_poly.entity_id
_entity_poly.type
_entity_poly.pdbx_seq_one_letter_code
_entity_poly.pdbx_strand_id
1 'polypeptide(L)'
;MKRLIFILFGLWAMGYGLFAQETIVVGEVYDAHTGEAISNVNIYLQGTQIGTTTNSEGLFLLRTQQEKTRTMVVSAVGYHTERFKIEPHTQSGIDIALREKVGNIGEVFITPGDNPALPLMEKVRARRQQNDQHYTGDITSSTTLYVSDIQSKHLKRSLWKNLQEGMIAQDSTYIIPLYWRQQFADSVEEKAAFLTETDYQILLAQLPETYNFYNNNLPIFTASMLSPLAAAGNTYYHYYLIDSTWVDQEKHYLLHFKTKNPFYATFNGEMTIDSATCALRHIRATIPVQNSINFLRNLTIEQHYAADNTVSSEQTNMLMDFAIKADSSKLFPTLMLSRSTQITPVEHPTLRTLPTTPLANDSLILPALDSLNNTLLFKTAKFIAYVFQTGYIPMTKHVELGQINQFLHFSHPEGYRLTLPLRTTEELWKNVCLEAMVGYGTADRAWKGYGKINIALPTQRRHHMYFKYSDEYIHSDVDEFHEYLRENSVFGPQINLITNLMEEAPFNEKYFYNPMTRRQEGRIHFEDDWNNYLETNSYLKIGQLGYGLATQDYHSQPSLFYATLGASARLSFNERTVDLHFQRKHIYNHLPVIYIGAEMGSYQLNNMPSYRMYGNLQLLLRHNVDLGMAGELDYRVQAGLVFGKVPYPLLHHFAANQTYTFDPDRFSLMNIKQYAADQYIALHAHWNGKGVLFNLIPGLRYARLRELLVLKVAYGGYRNDHQSVLAFPKNELVNYQILSAPTTPYVELGAGIGNILRIGEIYGVFRVTHLDDPTPWWTIRFRLHIGM
;
A
#
# COMPACT_ATOMS: atom_id res chain seq x y z
N MET A 1 -29.22 -13.23 0.98
CA MET A 1 -28.17 -12.50 0.24
C MET A 1 -28.55 -11.06 -0.13
N LYS A 2 -29.58 -10.78 -0.95
CA LYS A 2 -29.97 -9.40 -1.31
C LYS A 2 -30.24 -8.47 -0.09
N ARG A 3 -30.76 -8.99 1.01
CA ARG A 3 -31.03 -8.19 2.24
C ARG A 3 -29.78 -7.88 3.08
N LEU A 4 -28.75 -8.72 3.03
CA LEU A 4 -27.49 -8.47 3.77
C LEU A 4 -26.60 -7.43 3.04
N ILE A 5 -26.59 -7.50 1.72
CA ILE A 5 -25.93 -6.48 0.86
C ILE A 5 -26.67 -5.14 0.99
N PHE A 6 -28.02 -5.16 1.12
CA PHE A 6 -28.80 -3.95 1.36
C PHE A 6 -28.56 -3.35 2.76
N ILE A 7 -28.25 -4.17 3.78
CA ILE A 7 -27.92 -3.68 5.14
C ILE A 7 -26.54 -3.06 5.15
N LEU A 8 -25.55 -3.65 4.50
CA LEU A 8 -24.21 -3.06 4.35
C LEU A 8 -24.23 -1.80 3.47
N PHE A 9 -25.01 -1.80 2.40
CA PHE A 9 -25.27 -0.61 1.58
C PHE A 9 -26.14 0.43 2.32
N GLY A 10 -27.06 -0.01 3.16
CA GLY A 10 -27.93 0.86 3.96
C GLY A 10 -27.19 1.56 5.09
N LEU A 11 -26.22 0.92 5.73
CA LEU A 11 -25.30 1.57 6.68
C LEU A 11 -24.39 2.58 5.98
N TRP A 12 -24.08 2.32 4.70
CA TRP A 12 -23.31 3.23 3.86
C TRP A 12 -24.16 4.40 3.33
N ALA A 13 -25.46 4.19 3.11
CA ALA A 13 -26.40 5.17 2.54
C ALA A 13 -27.09 6.07 3.61
N MET A 14 -27.09 5.72 4.87
CA MET A 14 -27.69 6.54 5.95
C MET A 14 -26.95 7.82 6.31
N GLY A 15 -25.86 8.16 5.60
CA GLY A 15 -25.11 9.41 5.73
C GLY A 15 -25.56 10.56 4.82
N TYR A 16 -26.50 10.36 3.90
CA TYR A 16 -26.89 11.42 2.98
C TYR A 16 -27.93 12.37 3.63
N GLY A 17 -27.44 13.28 4.46
CA GLY A 17 -28.18 14.50 4.78
C GLY A 17 -27.93 15.55 3.72
N LEU A 18 -28.95 16.12 3.11
CA LEU A 18 -28.91 17.28 2.25
C LEU A 18 -28.25 18.46 2.99
N PHE A 19 -27.05 18.84 2.60
CA PHE A 19 -26.38 20.05 3.05
C PHE A 19 -26.16 21.01 1.89
N ALA A 20 -26.35 22.28 2.13
CA ALA A 20 -26.01 23.32 1.17
C ALA A 20 -24.52 23.23 0.80
N GLN A 21 -24.22 23.14 -0.47
CA GLN A 21 -22.87 23.04 -0.99
C GLN A 21 -22.14 24.39 -0.75
N GLU A 22 -20.98 24.32 -0.10
CA GLU A 22 -20.15 25.48 0.19
C GLU A 22 -19.08 25.65 -0.89
N THR A 23 -18.84 26.89 -1.31
CA THR A 23 -17.74 27.25 -2.18
C THR A 23 -16.50 27.52 -1.31
N ILE A 24 -15.42 26.78 -1.54
CA ILE A 24 -14.17 26.93 -0.81
C ILE A 24 -13.06 27.26 -1.82
N VAL A 25 -12.40 28.39 -1.62
CA VAL A 25 -11.24 28.79 -2.41
C VAL A 25 -10.05 28.88 -1.48
N VAL A 26 -9.05 28.09 -1.77
CA VAL A 26 -7.75 28.08 -1.07
C VAL A 26 -6.69 28.50 -2.06
N GLY A 27 -5.73 29.30 -1.65
CA GLY A 27 -4.67 29.68 -2.55
C GLY A 27 -3.51 30.36 -1.85
N GLU A 28 -2.49 30.64 -2.64
CA GLU A 28 -1.32 31.39 -2.25
C GLU A 28 -1.24 32.67 -3.09
N VAL A 29 -0.87 33.80 -2.46
CA VAL A 29 -0.62 35.04 -3.14
C VAL A 29 0.85 35.36 -3.00
N TYR A 30 1.50 35.57 -4.13
CA TYR A 30 2.92 35.88 -4.20
C TYR A 30 3.20 37.02 -5.19
N ASP A 31 4.34 37.63 -5.03
CA ASP A 31 4.83 38.64 -5.97
C ASP A 31 5.22 37.99 -7.31
N ALA A 32 4.69 38.54 -8.39
CA ALA A 32 4.92 37.97 -9.73
C ALA A 32 6.38 38.08 -10.20
N HIS A 33 7.20 38.93 -9.56
CA HIS A 33 8.57 39.18 -9.95
C HIS A 33 9.57 38.45 -9.02
N THR A 34 9.35 38.55 -7.71
CA THR A 34 10.27 37.98 -6.72
C THR A 34 9.89 36.52 -6.33
N GLY A 35 8.64 36.13 -6.52
CA GLY A 35 8.13 34.89 -6.06
C GLY A 35 7.88 34.83 -4.55
N GLU A 36 8.08 35.93 -3.83
CA GLU A 36 7.86 36.00 -2.39
C GLU A 36 6.38 36.02 -2.04
N ALA A 37 6.01 35.36 -0.97
CA ALA A 37 4.66 35.35 -0.45
C ALA A 37 4.25 36.73 0.05
N ILE A 38 3.07 37.18 -0.32
CA ILE A 38 2.56 38.49 0.11
C ILE A 38 1.56 38.26 1.25
N SER A 39 1.90 38.76 2.44
CA SER A 39 1.02 38.73 3.60
C SER A 39 0.03 39.90 3.59
N ASN A 40 -1.09 39.75 4.31
CA ASN A 40 -2.13 40.77 4.46
C ASN A 40 -2.75 41.24 3.14
N VAL A 41 -2.77 40.42 2.10
CA VAL A 41 -3.49 40.68 0.86
C VAL A 41 -4.98 40.59 1.14
N ASN A 42 -5.73 41.58 0.75
CA ASN A 42 -7.17 41.60 0.95
C ASN A 42 -7.87 40.82 -0.19
N ILE A 43 -8.64 39.79 0.16
CA ILE A 43 -9.35 38.90 -0.76
C ILE A 43 -10.83 38.91 -0.40
N TYR A 44 -11.68 39.35 -1.31
CA TYR A 44 -13.10 39.44 -1.06
C TYR A 44 -13.96 39.17 -2.30
N LEU A 45 -15.20 38.76 -2.07
CA LEU A 45 -16.17 38.56 -3.14
C LEU A 45 -16.92 39.87 -3.42
N GLN A 46 -16.79 40.36 -4.65
CA GLN A 46 -17.37 41.63 -5.09
C GLN A 46 -18.89 41.69 -4.82
N GLY A 47 -19.31 42.76 -4.15
CA GLY A 47 -20.72 43.00 -3.80
C GLY A 47 -21.21 42.20 -2.59
N THR A 48 -20.29 41.66 -1.75
CA THR A 48 -20.61 40.97 -0.49
C THR A 48 -19.70 41.49 0.62
N GLN A 49 -20.01 41.12 1.85
CA GLN A 49 -19.12 41.34 3.01
C GLN A 49 -18.22 40.10 3.30
N ILE A 50 -18.15 39.15 2.36
CA ILE A 50 -17.37 37.92 2.50
C ILE A 50 -15.98 38.19 1.97
N GLY A 51 -14.97 38.03 2.82
CA GLY A 51 -13.56 38.20 2.48
C GLY A 51 -12.65 37.54 3.49
N THR A 52 -11.38 37.48 3.15
CA THR A 52 -10.30 36.97 3.99
C THR A 52 -9.01 37.73 3.66
N THR A 53 -7.97 37.53 4.44
CA THR A 53 -6.63 38.05 4.16
C THR A 53 -5.62 36.93 4.14
N THR A 54 -4.51 37.14 3.42
CA THR A 54 -3.40 36.18 3.45
C THR A 54 -2.65 36.23 4.78
N ASN A 55 -2.17 35.07 5.23
CA ASN A 55 -1.28 34.95 6.38
C ASN A 55 0.16 35.35 6.03
N SER A 56 1.12 35.19 6.96
CA SER A 56 2.55 35.48 6.74
C SER A 56 3.20 34.69 5.61
N GLU A 57 2.59 33.57 5.21
CA GLU A 57 3.05 32.68 4.16
C GLU A 57 2.30 32.91 2.84
N GLY A 58 1.54 33.99 2.71
CA GLY A 58 0.76 34.29 1.52
C GLY A 58 -0.48 33.44 1.32
N LEU A 59 -0.78 32.50 2.25
CA LEU A 59 -1.88 31.56 2.12
C LEU A 59 -3.21 32.18 2.56
N PHE A 60 -4.27 31.88 1.82
CA PHE A 60 -5.63 32.30 2.17
C PHE A 60 -6.64 31.16 2.05
N LEU A 61 -7.72 31.29 2.81
CA LEU A 61 -8.90 30.42 2.74
C LEU A 61 -10.15 31.29 2.72
N LEU A 62 -10.89 31.26 1.61
CA LEU A 62 -12.17 31.92 1.45
C LEU A 62 -13.30 30.89 1.41
N ARG A 63 -14.25 30.98 2.33
CA ARG A 63 -15.43 30.08 2.41
C ARG A 63 -16.70 30.88 2.21
N THR A 64 -17.60 30.36 1.39
CA THR A 64 -18.89 31.01 1.14
C THR A 64 -19.96 30.00 0.73
N GLN A 65 -21.21 30.28 1.10
CA GLN A 65 -22.39 29.45 0.77
C GLN A 65 -23.18 30.07 -0.40
N GLN A 66 -22.48 30.64 -1.36
CA GLN A 66 -23.14 31.33 -2.46
C GLN A 66 -23.62 30.39 -3.57
N GLU A 67 -24.84 30.70 -4.08
CA GLU A 67 -25.47 29.94 -5.19
C GLU A 67 -25.24 30.56 -6.58
N LYS A 68 -24.45 31.65 -6.68
CA LYS A 68 -24.21 32.34 -7.95
C LYS A 68 -22.73 32.58 -8.18
N THR A 69 -22.28 32.51 -9.43
CA THR A 69 -20.94 32.91 -9.85
C THR A 69 -20.63 34.33 -9.39
N ARG A 70 -19.50 34.53 -8.73
CA ARG A 70 -19.04 35.82 -8.22
C ARG A 70 -17.62 36.13 -8.67
N THR A 71 -17.28 37.40 -8.64
CA THR A 71 -15.91 37.83 -8.86
C THR A 71 -15.19 37.97 -7.52
N MET A 72 -14.14 37.18 -7.34
CA MET A 72 -13.19 37.35 -6.25
C MET A 72 -12.20 38.42 -6.63
N VAL A 73 -11.99 39.41 -5.77
CA VAL A 73 -11.05 40.51 -5.96
C VAL A 73 -9.91 40.31 -4.97
N VAL A 74 -8.69 40.39 -5.48
CA VAL A 74 -7.44 40.24 -4.73
C VAL A 74 -6.66 41.53 -4.83
N SER A 75 -6.40 42.19 -3.73
CA SER A 75 -5.76 43.50 -3.69
C SER A 75 -4.78 43.63 -2.54
N ALA A 76 -3.59 44.20 -2.84
CA ALA A 76 -2.58 44.53 -1.85
C ALA A 76 -2.07 45.94 -2.11
N VAL A 77 -1.58 46.60 -1.06
CA VAL A 77 -0.96 47.94 -1.18
C VAL A 77 0.33 47.80 -1.99
N GLY A 78 0.48 48.59 -3.04
CA GLY A 78 1.63 48.54 -3.92
C GLY A 78 1.50 47.60 -5.12
N TYR A 79 0.41 46.82 -5.22
CA TYR A 79 0.19 45.84 -6.29
C TYR A 79 -1.02 46.18 -7.17
N HIS A 80 -1.04 45.65 -8.39
CA HIS A 80 -2.21 45.68 -9.25
C HIS A 80 -3.28 44.76 -8.72
N THR A 81 -4.53 45.19 -8.72
CA THR A 81 -5.66 44.39 -8.28
C THR A 81 -6.03 43.38 -9.35
N GLU A 82 -6.06 42.08 -8.96
CA GLU A 82 -6.47 40.97 -9.83
C GLU A 82 -7.91 40.53 -9.52
N ARG A 83 -8.59 39.94 -10.52
CA ARG A 83 -10.00 39.53 -10.43
C ARG A 83 -10.19 38.17 -11.04
N PHE A 84 -10.82 37.26 -10.28
CA PHE A 84 -11.08 35.89 -10.65
C PHE A 84 -12.58 35.57 -10.56
N LYS A 85 -13.12 34.87 -11.52
CA LYS A 85 -14.50 34.34 -11.46
C LYS A 85 -14.53 33.06 -10.65
N ILE A 86 -15.34 33.03 -9.61
CA ILE A 86 -15.56 31.85 -8.76
C ILE A 86 -16.99 31.35 -9.00
N GLU A 87 -17.10 30.11 -9.45
CA GLU A 87 -18.38 29.45 -9.63
C GLU A 87 -18.91 28.91 -8.30
N PRO A 88 -20.24 28.83 -8.11
CA PRO A 88 -20.80 28.26 -6.91
C PRO A 88 -20.41 26.79 -6.76
N HIS A 89 -20.26 26.32 -5.52
CA HIS A 89 -19.90 24.95 -5.18
C HIS A 89 -18.51 24.49 -5.68
N THR A 90 -17.65 25.43 -6.07
CA THR A 90 -16.29 25.15 -6.52
C THR A 90 -15.37 24.98 -5.30
N GLN A 91 -14.50 23.98 -5.33
CA GLN A 91 -13.33 23.88 -4.48
C GLN A 91 -12.10 24.01 -5.39
N SER A 92 -11.37 25.11 -5.29
CA SER A 92 -10.19 25.33 -6.12
C SER A 92 -9.01 25.80 -5.29
N GLY A 93 -7.82 25.28 -5.61
CA GLY A 93 -6.54 25.87 -5.24
C GLY A 93 -6.15 26.88 -6.33
N ILE A 94 -5.86 28.13 -5.95
CA ILE A 94 -5.51 29.21 -6.89
C ILE A 94 -4.21 29.84 -6.43
N ASP A 95 -3.19 29.77 -7.30
CA ASP A 95 -1.94 30.49 -7.10
C ASP A 95 -2.07 31.86 -7.79
N ILE A 96 -1.93 32.95 -7.03
CA ILE A 96 -2.18 34.31 -7.48
C ILE A 96 -0.88 35.08 -7.45
N ALA A 97 -0.39 35.41 -8.64
CA ALA A 97 0.77 36.29 -8.81
C ALA A 97 0.31 37.75 -8.93
N LEU A 98 0.61 38.59 -7.95
CA LEU A 98 0.35 40.02 -8.03
C LEU A 98 1.55 40.77 -8.62
N ARG A 99 1.28 41.74 -9.48
CA ARG A 99 2.30 42.64 -10.07
C ARG A 99 2.36 43.92 -9.30
N GLU A 100 3.57 44.35 -8.92
CA GLU A 100 3.77 45.65 -8.30
C GLU A 100 3.32 46.80 -9.21
N LYS A 101 2.76 47.83 -8.62
CA LYS A 101 2.51 49.11 -9.28
C LYS A 101 3.83 49.90 -9.35
N VAL A 102 4.57 49.68 -10.43
CA VAL A 102 5.81 50.45 -10.65
C VAL A 102 5.46 51.88 -10.94
N GLY A 103 5.69 52.77 -9.98
CA GLY A 103 5.86 54.21 -10.26
C GLY A 103 7.15 54.38 -11.07
N ASN A 104 7.11 55.10 -12.21
CA ASN A 104 8.18 55.33 -13.16
C ASN A 104 9.57 55.48 -12.50
N ILE A 105 10.36 54.45 -12.44
CA ILE A 105 11.80 54.46 -12.31
C ILE A 105 12.34 53.73 -13.54
N GLY A 106 13.26 54.38 -14.26
CA GLY A 106 13.72 54.05 -15.60
C GLY A 106 13.98 52.59 -15.88
N GLU A 107 13.76 52.20 -17.15
CA GLU A 107 13.98 50.85 -17.67
C GLU A 107 15.30 50.25 -17.16
N VAL A 108 15.23 49.30 -16.29
CA VAL A 108 16.33 48.36 -16.01
C VAL A 108 16.24 47.26 -17.07
N PHE A 109 17.10 47.35 -18.07
CA PHE A 109 17.31 46.20 -18.98
C PHE A 109 17.83 45.02 -18.17
N ILE A 110 16.96 44.11 -17.84
CA ILE A 110 17.36 42.76 -17.38
C ILE A 110 17.74 41.98 -18.64
N THR A 111 19.02 41.93 -18.95
CA THR A 111 19.55 40.86 -19.79
C THR A 111 19.23 39.56 -19.11
N PRO A 112 18.73 38.53 -19.83
CA PRO A 112 18.58 37.19 -19.29
C PRO A 112 19.99 36.67 -18.95
N GLY A 113 20.47 36.95 -17.74
CA GLY A 113 21.68 36.35 -17.20
C GLY A 113 21.43 34.91 -16.87
N ASP A 114 22.46 34.06 -16.98
CA ASP A 114 22.42 32.69 -16.54
C ASP A 114 21.94 32.63 -15.09
N ASN A 115 20.93 31.82 -14.83
CA ASN A 115 20.37 31.65 -13.48
C ASN A 115 21.45 31.15 -12.51
N PRO A 116 21.88 31.96 -11.52
CA PRO A 116 23.03 31.64 -10.66
C PRO A 116 22.76 30.40 -9.75
N ALA A 117 21.49 30.03 -9.58
CA ALA A 117 21.13 28.85 -8.82
C ALA A 117 21.52 27.55 -9.54
N LEU A 118 21.54 27.52 -10.88
CA LEU A 118 21.82 26.30 -11.63
C LEU A 118 23.27 25.80 -11.46
N PRO A 119 24.31 26.60 -11.63
CA PRO A 119 25.69 26.20 -11.37
C PRO A 119 25.92 25.80 -9.90
N LEU A 120 25.23 26.46 -8.96
CA LEU A 120 25.30 26.08 -7.55
C LEU A 120 24.68 24.71 -7.33
N MET A 121 23.52 24.43 -7.90
CA MET A 121 22.88 23.12 -7.80
C MET A 121 23.68 21.99 -8.47
N GLU A 122 24.41 22.28 -9.53
CA GLU A 122 25.34 21.32 -10.13
C GLU A 122 26.48 20.95 -9.16
N LYS A 123 27.06 21.92 -8.47
CA LYS A 123 28.08 21.69 -7.44
C LYS A 123 27.53 20.91 -6.27
N VAL A 124 26.31 21.20 -5.80
CA VAL A 124 25.63 20.47 -4.73
C VAL A 124 25.43 19.01 -5.13
N ARG A 125 24.96 18.75 -6.35
CA ARG A 125 24.78 17.38 -6.86
C ARG A 125 26.09 16.62 -7.04
N ALA A 126 27.12 17.31 -7.51
CA ALA A 126 28.47 16.71 -7.68
C ALA A 126 29.06 16.23 -6.33
N ARG A 127 28.78 16.95 -5.24
CA ARG A 127 29.24 16.62 -3.89
C ARG A 127 28.23 15.82 -3.06
N ARG A 128 27.10 15.42 -3.64
CA ARG A 128 25.99 14.77 -2.95
C ARG A 128 26.44 13.53 -2.17
N GLN A 129 27.22 12.66 -2.79
CA GLN A 129 27.72 11.43 -2.13
C GLN A 129 28.69 11.70 -0.99
N GLN A 130 29.44 12.79 -1.05
CA GLN A 130 30.36 13.19 0.01
C GLN A 130 29.62 13.81 1.20
N ASN A 131 28.51 14.51 0.92
CA ASN A 131 27.71 15.21 1.91
C ASN A 131 26.59 14.32 2.50
N ASP A 132 26.31 13.17 1.88
CA ASP A 132 25.39 12.15 2.39
C ASP A 132 26.09 11.34 3.50
N GLN A 133 26.10 11.91 4.70
CA GLN A 133 26.63 11.22 5.88
C GLN A 133 25.57 10.24 6.37
N HIS A 134 25.92 8.96 6.38
CA HIS A 134 25.10 7.95 7.00
C HIS A 134 24.92 8.27 8.48
N TYR A 135 23.67 8.31 8.88
CA TYR A 135 23.22 8.58 10.21
C TYR A 135 23.88 7.64 11.24
N THR A 136 24.53 8.20 12.24
CA THR A 136 25.12 7.50 13.38
C THR A 136 24.78 8.26 14.67
N GLY A 137 23.63 7.96 15.28
CA GLY A 137 23.25 8.63 16.53
C GLY A 137 21.98 8.00 17.13
N ASP A 138 21.69 8.37 18.36
CA ASP A 138 20.48 7.97 19.04
C ASP A 138 19.28 8.78 18.51
N ILE A 139 18.24 8.08 18.08
CA ILE A 139 16.98 8.70 17.65
C ILE A 139 16.07 8.90 18.85
N THR A 140 15.61 10.14 19.04
CA THR A 140 14.49 10.47 19.89
C THR A 140 13.39 11.03 19.03
N SER A 141 12.20 10.43 19.04
CA SER A 141 11.07 10.90 18.22
C SER A 141 9.76 10.93 19.00
N SER A 142 8.93 11.92 18.67
CA SER A 142 7.54 11.99 19.10
C SER A 142 6.64 11.97 17.87
N THR A 143 5.68 11.07 17.84
CA THR A 143 4.72 10.90 16.74
C THR A 143 3.31 10.95 17.28
N THR A 144 2.47 11.83 16.71
CA THR A 144 1.06 11.92 17.04
C THR A 144 0.22 11.84 15.77
N LEU A 145 -0.78 10.97 15.79
CA LEU A 145 -1.80 10.88 14.75
C LEU A 145 -3.14 11.30 15.33
N TYR A 146 -3.82 12.23 14.69
CA TYR A 146 -5.08 12.75 15.17
C TYR A 146 -6.01 13.18 14.03
N VAL A 147 -7.30 13.22 14.34
CA VAL A 147 -8.31 13.80 13.45
C VAL A 147 -8.39 15.29 13.72
N SER A 148 -8.23 16.12 12.69
CA SER A 148 -8.26 17.57 12.78
C SER A 148 -9.56 18.18 12.27
N ASP A 149 -9.72 19.48 12.49
CA ASP A 149 -10.80 20.30 11.93
C ASP A 149 -12.22 19.90 12.35
N ILE A 150 -12.37 19.30 13.53
CA ILE A 150 -13.68 18.89 14.04
C ILE A 150 -14.42 20.12 14.57
N GLN A 151 -15.60 20.39 14.00
CA GLN A 151 -16.49 21.44 14.46
C GLN A 151 -17.78 20.83 15.04
N SER A 152 -18.24 21.37 16.15
CA SER A 152 -19.46 20.89 16.85
C SER A 152 -20.69 20.83 15.95
N LYS A 153 -20.83 21.79 15.02
CA LYS A 153 -21.95 21.85 14.06
C LYS A 153 -21.97 20.71 13.02
N HIS A 154 -20.85 20.04 12.81
CA HIS A 154 -20.72 18.94 11.83
C HIS A 154 -21.01 17.57 12.42
N LEU A 155 -21.10 17.45 13.74
CA LEU A 155 -21.38 16.20 14.43
C LEU A 155 -22.82 16.16 14.93
N LYS A 156 -23.48 15.01 14.81
CA LYS A 156 -24.77 14.79 15.48
C LYS A 156 -24.61 14.95 16.99
N ARG A 157 -25.60 15.52 17.66
CA ARG A 157 -25.55 15.80 19.10
C ARG A 157 -25.21 14.58 19.96
N SER A 158 -25.68 13.40 19.58
CA SER A 158 -25.35 12.14 20.26
C SER A 158 -23.88 11.74 20.10
N LEU A 159 -23.32 11.93 18.90
CA LEU A 159 -21.92 11.63 18.61
C LEU A 159 -21.00 12.62 19.33
N TRP A 160 -21.36 13.90 19.32
CA TRP A 160 -20.66 14.96 20.03
C TRP A 160 -20.53 14.63 21.53
N LYS A 161 -21.65 14.27 22.17
CA LYS A 161 -21.67 13.94 23.61
C LYS A 161 -20.74 12.75 23.94
N ASN A 162 -20.66 11.77 23.07
CA ASN A 162 -19.81 10.59 23.29
C ASN A 162 -18.32 10.86 23.05
N LEU A 163 -17.97 11.86 22.27
CA LEU A 163 -16.58 12.18 21.92
C LEU A 163 -16.00 13.33 22.75
N GLN A 164 -16.86 14.12 23.39
CA GLN A 164 -16.50 15.38 24.03
C GLN A 164 -15.36 15.25 25.06
N GLU A 165 -15.34 14.17 25.83
CA GLU A 165 -14.30 13.93 26.85
C GLU A 165 -12.94 13.58 26.26
N GLY A 166 -12.91 13.06 25.03
CA GLY A 166 -11.67 12.72 24.30
C GLY A 166 -11.27 13.73 23.25
N MET A 167 -11.95 14.88 23.19
CA MET A 167 -11.60 15.98 22.28
C MET A 167 -10.71 16.99 22.96
N ILE A 168 -9.69 17.44 22.27
CA ILE A 168 -8.81 18.54 22.68
C ILE A 168 -9.19 19.79 21.89
N ALA A 169 -9.48 20.88 22.58
CA ALA A 169 -9.79 22.15 21.94
C ALA A 169 -8.54 22.76 21.32
N GLN A 170 -8.65 23.20 20.07
CA GLN A 170 -7.61 23.91 19.36
C GLN A 170 -8.23 25.12 18.63
N ASP A 171 -7.98 26.30 19.13
CA ASP A 171 -8.59 27.55 18.66
C ASP A 171 -10.12 27.45 18.52
N SER A 172 -10.64 27.48 17.27
CA SER A 172 -12.08 27.37 16.99
C SER A 172 -12.55 25.96 16.62
N THR A 173 -11.67 24.96 16.67
CA THR A 173 -11.93 23.56 16.30
C THR A 173 -11.54 22.60 17.41
N TYR A 174 -11.77 21.32 17.18
CA TYR A 174 -11.36 20.26 18.07
C TYR A 174 -10.55 19.22 17.31
N ILE A 175 -9.64 18.57 18.01
CA ILE A 175 -8.89 17.43 17.54
C ILE A 175 -9.23 16.19 18.36
N ILE A 176 -9.18 15.02 17.74
CA ILE A 176 -9.31 13.71 18.39
C ILE A 176 -8.00 12.96 18.17
N PRO A 177 -7.20 12.75 19.23
CA PRO A 177 -5.99 11.94 19.11
C PRO A 177 -6.39 10.48 18.87
N LEU A 178 -5.66 9.81 17.96
CA LEU A 178 -5.84 8.40 17.64
C LEU A 178 -4.65 7.56 18.04
N TYR A 179 -3.46 8.12 17.97
CA TYR A 179 -2.23 7.45 18.31
C TYR A 179 -1.18 8.43 18.77
N TRP A 180 -0.43 8.04 19.78
CA TRP A 180 0.71 8.76 20.32
C TRP A 180 1.84 7.79 20.59
N ARG A 181 3.07 8.16 20.20
CA ARG A 181 4.29 7.40 20.43
C ARG A 181 5.43 8.34 20.77
N GLN A 182 6.16 8.01 21.82
CA GLN A 182 7.46 8.55 22.10
C GLN A 182 8.52 7.45 22.05
N GLN A 183 9.55 7.70 21.30
CA GLN A 183 10.67 6.80 21.16
C GLN A 183 11.92 7.48 21.69
N PHE A 184 12.56 6.86 22.61
CA PHE A 184 13.90 7.18 23.10
C PHE A 184 14.88 6.12 22.61
N ALA A 185 16.21 6.37 22.77
CA ALA A 185 17.22 5.40 22.37
C ALA A 185 16.97 3.98 22.95
N ASP A 186 16.56 3.90 24.21
CA ASP A 186 16.43 2.66 24.96
C ASP A 186 14.99 2.23 25.27
N SER A 187 14.00 3.05 24.93
CA SER A 187 12.60 2.79 25.30
C SER A 187 11.63 3.38 24.29
N VAL A 188 10.47 2.75 24.21
CA VAL A 188 9.34 3.23 23.42
C VAL A 188 8.11 3.24 24.30
N GLU A 189 7.42 4.37 24.36
CA GLU A 189 6.10 4.51 24.98
C GLU A 189 5.09 4.83 23.88
N GLU A 190 3.98 4.13 23.86
CA GLU A 190 2.94 4.33 22.85
C GLU A 190 1.55 4.05 23.40
N LYS A 191 0.56 4.71 22.83
CA LYS A 191 -0.83 4.55 23.16
C LYS A 191 -1.70 4.80 21.94
N ALA A 192 -2.74 3.99 21.78
CA ALA A 192 -3.62 4.04 20.64
C ALA A 192 -5.10 4.06 21.03
N ALA A 193 -5.92 4.67 20.17
CA ALA A 193 -7.37 4.56 20.18
C ALA A 193 -7.87 4.14 18.81
N PHE A 194 -9.01 3.48 18.70
CA PHE A 194 -9.62 2.98 17.48
C PHE A 194 -8.96 1.73 16.86
N LEU A 195 -7.65 1.72 16.65
CA LEU A 195 -6.85 0.57 16.23
C LEU A 195 -5.91 0.17 17.37
N THR A 196 -5.19 -0.94 17.22
CA THR A 196 -4.15 -1.34 18.17
C THR A 196 -2.85 -0.57 17.90
N GLU A 197 -1.98 -0.53 18.89
CA GLU A 197 -0.64 0.05 18.77
C GLU A 197 0.13 -0.61 17.61
N THR A 198 0.05 -1.92 17.50
CA THR A 198 0.68 -2.69 16.42
C THR A 198 0.16 -2.31 15.02
N ASP A 199 -1.13 -2.02 14.89
CA ASP A 199 -1.71 -1.59 13.61
C ASP A 199 -1.15 -0.24 13.17
N TYR A 200 -1.00 0.69 14.12
CA TYR A 200 -0.37 1.98 13.85
C TYR A 200 1.12 1.83 13.56
N GLN A 201 1.83 0.92 14.22
CA GLN A 201 3.23 0.60 13.90
C GLN A 201 3.35 0.11 12.43
N ILE A 202 2.49 -0.81 12.00
CA ILE A 202 2.48 -1.32 10.61
C ILE A 202 2.20 -0.18 9.62
N LEU A 203 1.27 0.70 9.93
CA LEU A 203 0.97 1.86 9.09
C LEU A 203 2.16 2.82 9.00
N LEU A 204 2.75 3.16 10.14
CA LEU A 204 3.85 4.12 10.23
C LEU A 204 5.19 3.55 9.74
N ALA A 205 5.37 2.24 9.79
CA ALA A 205 6.56 1.59 9.25
C ALA A 205 6.70 1.73 7.71
N GLN A 206 5.63 2.11 7.02
CA GLN A 206 5.68 2.47 5.59
C GLN A 206 6.31 3.85 5.34
N LEU A 207 6.51 4.65 6.39
CA LEU A 207 7.22 5.92 6.33
C LEU A 207 8.66 5.73 6.85
N PRO A 208 9.65 6.38 6.26
CA PRO A 208 10.99 6.35 6.82
C PRO A 208 11.00 7.02 8.20
N GLU A 209 11.92 6.63 9.07
CA GLU A 209 12.10 7.30 10.36
C GLU A 209 12.57 8.74 10.16
N THR A 210 13.44 8.95 9.20
CA THR A 210 13.89 10.26 8.71
C THR A 210 14.00 10.22 7.19
N TYR A 211 13.77 11.36 6.55
CA TYR A 211 13.90 11.50 5.10
C TYR A 211 15.33 11.86 4.71
N ASN A 212 15.88 11.21 3.70
CA ASN A 212 17.19 11.55 3.16
C ASN A 212 17.08 12.30 1.84
N PHE A 213 17.17 13.63 1.87
CA PHE A 213 17.08 14.46 0.65
C PHE A 213 18.25 14.30 -0.31
N TYR A 214 19.36 13.69 0.12
CA TYR A 214 20.45 13.34 -0.77
C TYR A 214 20.13 12.14 -1.68
N ASN A 215 19.09 11.35 -1.39
CA ASN A 215 18.58 10.34 -2.31
C ASN A 215 17.86 10.98 -3.50
N ASN A 216 17.79 10.28 -4.63
CA ASN A 216 17.01 10.78 -5.78
C ASN A 216 15.52 10.80 -5.46
N ASN A 217 15.04 9.82 -4.73
CA ASN A 217 13.65 9.63 -4.41
C ASN A 217 13.45 9.47 -2.91
N LEU A 218 12.38 10.07 -2.39
CA LEU A 218 11.94 9.95 -1.01
C LEU A 218 10.68 9.08 -0.96
N PRO A 219 10.69 7.95 -0.24
CA PRO A 219 9.53 7.09 -0.13
C PRO A 219 8.47 7.71 0.79
N ILE A 220 7.22 7.71 0.35
CA ILE A 220 6.06 8.14 1.14
C ILE A 220 4.97 7.11 0.94
N PHE A 221 4.78 6.22 1.91
CA PHE A 221 3.95 5.01 1.76
C PHE A 221 4.40 4.20 0.53
N THR A 222 3.49 3.93 -0.39
CA THR A 222 3.80 3.25 -1.66
C THR A 222 4.22 4.20 -2.79
N ALA A 223 4.21 5.52 -2.53
CA ALA A 223 4.61 6.53 -3.49
C ALA A 223 6.08 6.92 -3.29
N SER A 224 6.66 7.50 -4.34
CA SER A 224 8.02 8.01 -4.35
C SER A 224 8.02 9.45 -4.86
N MET A 225 8.64 10.34 -4.09
CA MET A 225 8.75 11.77 -4.42
C MET A 225 10.16 12.10 -4.88
N LEU A 226 10.30 12.83 -5.97
CA LEU A 226 11.59 13.28 -6.46
C LEU A 226 12.19 14.33 -5.54
N SER A 227 13.42 14.10 -5.06
CA SER A 227 14.15 15.08 -4.25
C SER A 227 14.54 16.33 -5.07
N PRO A 228 14.53 17.51 -4.49
CA PRO A 228 15.09 18.70 -5.15
C PRO A 228 16.60 18.58 -5.41
N LEU A 229 17.29 17.68 -4.71
CA LEU A 229 18.71 17.37 -4.92
C LEU A 229 18.96 16.22 -5.91
N ALA A 230 17.89 15.62 -6.45
CA ALA A 230 18.01 14.52 -7.40
C ALA A 230 18.84 14.87 -8.63
N ALA A 231 19.49 13.88 -9.23
CA ALA A 231 20.28 14.06 -10.45
C ALA A 231 19.45 14.69 -11.60
N ALA A 232 18.17 14.31 -11.71
CA ALA A 232 17.22 14.86 -12.69
C ALA A 232 16.57 16.18 -12.23
N GLY A 233 16.98 16.79 -11.12
CA GLY A 233 16.31 17.93 -10.51
C GLY A 233 16.06 19.09 -11.47
N ASN A 234 17.02 19.44 -12.33
CA ASN A 234 16.85 20.53 -13.30
C ASN A 234 15.73 20.28 -14.31
N THR A 235 15.35 19.04 -14.57
CA THR A 235 14.23 18.69 -15.45
C THR A 235 12.88 19.00 -14.81
N TYR A 236 12.76 18.84 -13.49
CA TYR A 236 11.50 18.89 -12.78
C TYR A 236 11.31 20.11 -11.91
N TYR A 237 12.39 20.83 -11.55
CA TYR A 237 12.37 21.98 -10.67
C TYR A 237 12.89 23.23 -11.35
N HIS A 238 12.34 24.38 -10.95
CA HIS A 238 12.96 25.67 -11.06
C HIS A 238 13.68 25.97 -9.75
N TYR A 239 14.88 26.49 -9.81
CA TYR A 239 15.67 26.95 -8.67
C TYR A 239 15.91 28.43 -8.75
N TYR A 240 15.78 29.10 -7.61
CA TYR A 240 15.98 30.54 -7.49
C TYR A 240 16.94 30.79 -6.33
N LEU A 241 18.02 31.48 -6.56
CA LEU A 241 18.90 31.98 -5.51
C LEU A 241 18.28 33.26 -4.95
N ILE A 242 17.77 33.21 -3.71
CA ILE A 242 17.04 34.33 -3.09
C ILE A 242 18.03 35.26 -2.41
N ASP A 243 18.92 34.70 -1.58
CA ASP A 243 19.83 35.51 -0.76
C ASP A 243 21.09 34.72 -0.39
N SER A 244 22.05 35.42 0.25
CA SER A 244 23.19 34.80 0.92
C SER A 244 23.43 35.46 2.26
N THR A 245 23.46 34.64 3.30
CA THR A 245 23.62 35.06 4.68
C THR A 245 24.94 34.54 5.26
N TRP A 246 25.45 35.25 6.28
CA TRP A 246 26.61 34.78 7.06
C TRP A 246 26.09 34.28 8.42
N VAL A 247 26.35 33.04 8.73
CA VAL A 247 26.04 32.43 10.03
C VAL A 247 27.34 31.83 10.56
N ASP A 248 27.73 32.20 11.77
CA ASP A 248 28.96 31.75 12.45
C ASP A 248 30.24 31.80 11.56
N GLN A 249 30.41 32.89 10.81
CA GLN A 249 31.48 33.13 9.83
C GLN A 249 31.44 32.25 8.58
N GLU A 250 30.45 31.41 8.40
CA GLU A 250 30.21 30.63 7.20
C GLU A 250 29.18 31.33 6.29
N LYS A 251 29.44 31.37 5.00
CA LYS A 251 28.50 31.92 4.03
C LYS A 251 27.52 30.85 3.58
N HIS A 252 26.25 31.12 3.75
CA HIS A 252 25.15 30.23 3.34
C HIS A 252 24.36 30.86 2.19
N TYR A 253 23.92 30.03 1.23
CA TYR A 253 23.04 30.43 0.13
C TYR A 253 21.61 29.95 0.44
N LEU A 254 20.66 30.89 0.39
CA LEU A 254 19.23 30.59 0.47
C LEU A 254 18.68 30.38 -0.94
N LEU A 255 18.19 29.17 -1.24
CA LEU A 255 17.56 28.83 -2.49
C LEU A 255 16.08 28.50 -2.28
N HIS A 256 15.26 28.97 -3.20
CA HIS A 256 13.89 28.50 -3.33
C HIS A 256 13.80 27.52 -4.50
N PHE A 257 13.06 26.43 -4.34
CA PHE A 257 12.80 25.46 -5.39
C PHE A 257 11.30 25.27 -5.60
N LYS A 258 10.89 25.23 -6.85
CA LYS A 258 9.49 25.09 -7.25
C LYS A 258 9.36 24.04 -8.36
N THR A 259 8.36 23.18 -8.24
CA THR A 259 8.06 22.20 -9.29
C THR A 259 7.65 22.88 -10.60
N LYS A 260 8.10 22.36 -11.72
CA LYS A 260 7.67 22.79 -13.07
C LYS A 260 6.24 22.37 -13.40
N ASN A 261 5.78 21.26 -12.79
CA ASN A 261 4.43 20.77 -12.97
C ASN A 261 3.89 20.26 -11.63
N PRO A 262 2.85 20.87 -11.06
CA PRO A 262 2.31 20.51 -9.74
C PRO A 262 1.65 19.12 -9.69
N PHE A 263 1.38 18.48 -10.84
CA PHE A 263 0.87 17.12 -10.88
C PHE A 263 1.96 16.05 -10.75
N TYR A 264 3.22 16.43 -10.78
CA TYR A 264 4.31 15.50 -10.53
C TYR A 264 4.49 15.25 -9.04
N ALA A 265 5.06 14.09 -8.72
CA ALA A 265 5.45 13.73 -7.35
C ALA A 265 6.75 14.47 -6.97
N THR A 266 6.63 15.77 -6.68
CA THR A 266 7.72 16.72 -6.43
C THR A 266 7.36 17.63 -5.27
N PHE A 267 8.31 18.43 -4.79
CA PHE A 267 8.13 19.37 -3.70
C PHE A 267 8.24 20.83 -4.19
N ASN A 268 7.70 21.75 -3.41
CA ASN A 268 8.06 23.16 -3.41
C ASN A 268 8.70 23.48 -2.06
N GLY A 269 9.57 24.49 -2.00
CA GLY A 269 10.14 24.87 -0.72
C GLY A 269 11.42 25.67 -0.83
N GLU A 270 12.12 25.72 0.27
CA GLU A 270 13.37 26.45 0.42
C GLU A 270 14.46 25.55 1.02
N MET A 271 15.70 25.88 0.73
CA MET A 271 16.86 25.20 1.28
C MET A 271 18.03 26.15 1.46
N THR A 272 18.79 25.89 2.50
CA THR A 272 20.01 26.63 2.81
C THR A 272 21.21 25.72 2.54
N ILE A 273 22.15 26.21 1.75
CA ILE A 273 23.34 25.49 1.31
C ILE A 273 24.59 26.21 1.83
N ASP A 274 25.47 25.48 2.43
CA ASP A 274 26.81 25.98 2.79
C ASP A 274 27.64 26.25 1.54
N SER A 275 28.29 27.42 1.50
CA SER A 275 29.01 27.86 0.30
C SER A 275 30.32 27.10 0.06
N ALA A 276 30.98 26.61 1.11
CA ALA A 276 32.28 25.94 1.04
C ALA A 276 32.13 24.46 0.73
N THR A 277 31.27 23.77 1.45
CA THR A 277 31.03 22.32 1.33
C THR A 277 29.96 21.96 0.33
N CYS A 278 29.07 22.90 -0.04
CA CYS A 278 27.85 22.67 -0.81
C CYS A 278 26.90 21.67 -0.14
N ALA A 279 26.95 21.56 1.19
CA ALA A 279 26.08 20.71 1.96
C ALA A 279 24.79 21.44 2.36
N LEU A 280 23.71 20.69 2.59
CA LEU A 280 22.49 21.19 3.19
C LEU A 280 22.76 21.62 4.64
N ARG A 281 22.16 22.75 5.03
CA ARG A 281 22.07 23.20 6.43
C ARG A 281 20.63 23.21 6.91
N HIS A 282 19.71 23.53 6.03
CA HIS A 282 18.28 23.52 6.28
C HIS A 282 17.54 23.19 5.01
N ILE A 283 16.42 22.50 5.10
CA ILE A 283 15.47 22.31 4.01
C ILE A 283 14.06 22.26 4.56
N ARG A 284 13.17 23.02 3.94
CA ARG A 284 11.72 22.92 4.14
C ARG A 284 11.08 22.60 2.82
N ALA A 285 10.48 21.41 2.73
CA ALA A 285 9.88 20.86 1.51
C ALA A 285 8.41 20.57 1.73
N THR A 286 7.54 21.09 0.86
CA THR A 286 6.09 20.90 0.93
C THR A 286 5.57 20.40 -0.40
N ILE A 287 4.64 19.46 -0.41
CA ILE A 287 4.04 18.96 -1.65
C ILE A 287 3.10 20.00 -2.26
N PRO A 288 3.00 20.09 -3.60
CA PRO A 288 2.00 20.91 -4.27
C PRO A 288 0.58 20.45 -3.90
N VAL A 289 -0.36 21.40 -3.78
CA VAL A 289 -1.77 21.11 -3.50
C VAL A 289 -2.39 20.17 -4.55
N GLN A 290 -1.93 20.24 -5.79
CA GLN A 290 -2.40 19.45 -6.92
C GLN A 290 -1.60 18.15 -7.13
N ASN A 291 -0.85 17.68 -6.12
CA ASN A 291 -0.01 16.48 -6.22
C ASN A 291 -0.79 15.24 -6.71
N SER A 292 -0.07 14.28 -7.26
CA SER A 292 -0.63 13.04 -7.81
C SER A 292 -0.85 11.93 -6.77
N ILE A 293 -0.44 12.13 -5.52
CA ILE A 293 -0.53 11.11 -4.48
C ILE A 293 -1.96 11.07 -3.93
N ASN A 294 -2.55 9.88 -3.93
CA ASN A 294 -3.90 9.70 -3.42
C ASN A 294 -3.95 9.94 -1.90
N PHE A 295 -5.05 10.49 -1.45
CA PHE A 295 -5.35 10.71 -0.04
C PHE A 295 -4.38 11.64 0.70
N LEU A 296 -3.26 12.03 0.10
CA LEU A 296 -2.32 12.97 0.66
C LEU A 296 -2.68 14.40 0.23
N ARG A 297 -3.15 15.19 1.18
CA ARG A 297 -3.55 16.58 0.93
C ARG A 297 -2.40 17.56 1.11
N ASN A 298 -1.60 17.34 2.15
CA ASN A 298 -0.40 18.11 2.42
C ASN A 298 0.66 17.24 3.07
N LEU A 299 1.91 17.53 2.79
CA LEU A 299 3.08 17.01 3.47
C LEU A 299 4.11 18.11 3.51
N THR A 300 4.58 18.41 4.71
CA THR A 300 5.71 19.33 4.94
C THR A 300 6.78 18.58 5.72
N ILE A 301 7.99 18.61 5.20
CA ILE A 301 9.17 18.05 5.84
C ILE A 301 10.15 19.19 6.03
N GLU A 302 10.57 19.40 7.26
CA GLU A 302 11.57 20.41 7.62
C GLU A 302 12.72 19.72 8.33
N GLN A 303 13.93 19.93 7.84
CA GLN A 303 15.15 19.34 8.39
C GLN A 303 16.21 20.37 8.65
N HIS A 304 16.90 20.23 9.76
CA HIS A 304 18.11 20.95 10.09
C HIS A 304 19.29 20.00 10.12
N TYR A 305 20.42 20.45 9.63
CA TYR A 305 21.65 19.69 9.54
C TYR A 305 22.73 20.28 10.45
N ALA A 306 23.46 19.41 11.11
CA ALA A 306 24.61 19.82 11.90
C ALA A 306 25.84 20.15 11.03
N ALA A 307 26.90 20.64 11.64
CA ALA A 307 28.13 21.03 10.92
C ALA A 307 28.81 19.85 10.22
N ASP A 308 28.64 18.62 10.76
CA ASP A 308 29.14 17.36 10.18
C ASP A 308 28.27 16.81 9.04
N ASN A 309 27.27 17.55 8.59
CA ASN A 309 26.28 17.19 7.57
C ASN A 309 25.29 16.09 7.97
N THR A 310 25.22 15.70 9.24
CA THR A 310 24.18 14.80 9.74
C THR A 310 22.90 15.56 10.01
N VAL A 311 21.73 14.91 9.87
CA VAL A 311 20.44 15.49 10.25
C VAL A 311 20.41 15.63 11.77
N SER A 312 20.23 16.84 12.28
CA SER A 312 20.12 17.11 13.72
C SER A 312 18.66 17.06 14.20
N SER A 313 17.74 17.55 13.37
CA SER A 313 16.31 17.46 13.67
C SER A 313 15.47 17.40 12.40
N GLU A 314 14.33 16.74 12.51
CA GLU A 314 13.31 16.65 11.46
C GLU A 314 11.92 16.88 12.04
N GLN A 315 11.13 17.71 11.38
CA GLN A 315 9.71 17.89 11.64
C GLN A 315 8.93 17.47 10.39
N THR A 316 8.10 16.46 10.51
CA THR A 316 7.22 15.98 9.44
C THR A 316 5.76 16.20 9.83
N ASN A 317 5.02 16.95 9.02
CA ASN A 317 3.58 17.17 9.15
C ASN A 317 2.88 16.67 7.90
N MET A 318 1.94 15.76 8.06
CA MET A 318 1.21 15.14 6.97
C MET A 318 -0.29 15.25 7.19
N LEU A 319 -1.00 15.69 6.18
CA LEU A 319 -2.45 15.84 6.17
C LEU A 319 -3.04 14.87 5.16
N MET A 320 -3.85 13.94 5.62
CA MET A 320 -4.47 12.91 4.81
C MET A 320 -5.99 13.10 4.75
N ASP A 321 -6.55 12.99 3.55
CA ASP A 321 -7.98 13.12 3.28
C ASP A 321 -8.47 11.88 2.51
N PHE A 322 -9.22 11.02 3.19
CA PHE A 322 -9.75 9.78 2.63
C PHE A 322 -11.05 9.95 1.84
N ALA A 323 -11.44 11.18 1.52
CA ALA A 323 -12.61 11.44 0.69
C ALA A 323 -12.44 10.86 -0.72
N ILE A 324 -13.39 10.07 -1.17
CA ILE A 324 -13.41 9.49 -2.53
C ILE A 324 -13.65 10.57 -3.59
N LYS A 325 -14.41 11.60 -3.25
CA LYS A 325 -14.66 12.79 -4.10
C LYS A 325 -14.13 14.04 -3.41
N ALA A 326 -13.59 14.97 -4.19
CA ALA A 326 -13.10 16.25 -3.67
C ALA A 326 -14.18 17.05 -2.90
N ASP A 327 -15.45 16.87 -3.24
CA ASP A 327 -16.60 17.53 -2.60
C ASP A 327 -17.08 16.84 -1.30
N SER A 328 -16.59 15.63 -1.00
CA SER A 328 -17.03 14.86 0.15
C SER A 328 -16.18 15.08 1.41
N SER A 329 -15.35 16.12 1.43
CA SER A 329 -14.50 16.47 2.58
C SER A 329 -15.27 16.72 3.89
N LYS A 330 -16.59 16.89 3.81
CA LYS A 330 -17.46 17.00 5.00
C LYS A 330 -17.85 15.67 5.64
N LEU A 331 -17.66 14.55 4.92
CA LEU A 331 -18.09 13.22 5.39
C LEU A 331 -16.95 12.42 6.02
N PHE A 332 -15.72 12.70 5.62
CA PHE A 332 -14.53 12.01 6.13
C PHE A 332 -13.66 12.99 6.91
N PRO A 333 -13.30 12.66 8.14
CA PRO A 333 -12.41 13.48 8.93
C PRO A 333 -11.03 13.55 8.28
N THR A 334 -10.39 14.68 8.39
CA THR A 334 -9.01 14.88 7.96
C THR A 334 -8.08 14.29 9.01
N LEU A 335 -7.23 13.35 8.59
CA LEU A 335 -6.25 12.73 9.45
C LEU A 335 -4.93 13.48 9.35
N MET A 336 -4.37 13.85 10.49
CA MET A 336 -3.09 14.56 10.56
C MET A 336 -2.07 13.72 11.33
N LEU A 337 -0.90 13.52 10.72
CA LEU A 337 0.28 12.97 11.34
C LEU A 337 1.27 14.09 11.60
N SER A 338 1.73 14.21 12.82
CA SER A 338 2.84 15.07 13.20
C SER A 338 3.94 14.22 13.82
N ARG A 339 5.15 14.31 13.28
CA ARG A 339 6.33 13.64 13.82
C ARG A 339 7.46 14.66 13.99
N SER A 340 8.05 14.68 15.18
CA SER A 340 9.25 15.43 15.49
C SER A 340 10.35 14.46 15.89
N THR A 341 11.48 14.52 15.22
CA THR A 341 12.62 13.63 15.43
C THR A 341 13.85 14.48 15.75
N GLN A 342 14.57 14.12 16.80
CA GLN A 342 15.88 14.66 17.13
C GLN A 342 16.91 13.54 17.09
N ILE A 343 18.08 13.90 16.61
CA ILE A 343 19.17 12.99 16.43
C ILE A 343 20.36 13.51 17.23
N THR A 344 20.76 12.74 18.21
CA THR A 344 21.87 13.13 19.10
C THR A 344 23.07 12.25 18.79
N PRO A 345 24.24 12.84 18.45
CA PRO A 345 25.46 12.07 18.31
C PRO A 345 25.77 11.30 19.58
N VAL A 346 26.26 10.06 19.46
CA VAL A 346 26.53 9.16 20.60
C VAL A 346 27.55 9.74 21.59
N GLU A 347 28.38 10.71 21.17
CA GLU A 347 29.40 11.32 21.99
C GLU A 347 28.92 12.31 23.07
N HIS A 348 27.67 12.74 23.03
CA HIS A 348 27.11 13.70 23.98
C HIS A 348 25.75 13.26 24.56
N PRO A 349 25.68 12.34 25.51
CA PRO A 349 24.45 11.80 26.05
C PRO A 349 23.66 12.75 26.98
N THR A 350 24.12 13.99 27.19
CA THR A 350 23.63 14.86 28.29
C THR A 350 22.49 15.80 27.93
N LEU A 351 22.06 15.90 26.69
CA LEU A 351 20.95 16.79 26.29
C LEU A 351 19.84 15.99 25.57
N ARG A 352 19.17 15.13 26.30
CA ARG A 352 17.93 14.50 25.82
C ARG A 352 16.75 15.48 26.05
N THR A 353 16.61 16.44 25.18
CA THR A 353 15.40 17.26 25.14
C THR A 353 14.40 16.55 24.23
N LEU A 354 13.21 16.31 24.76
CA LEU A 354 12.12 15.77 23.96
C LEU A 354 11.80 16.73 22.80
N PRO A 355 11.65 16.19 21.57
CA PRO A 355 11.19 17.02 20.46
C PRO A 355 9.82 17.60 20.80
N THR A 356 9.66 18.89 20.62
CA THR A 356 8.36 19.55 20.79
C THR A 356 7.45 19.16 19.65
N THR A 357 6.33 18.52 19.97
CA THR A 357 5.28 18.29 18.98
C THR A 357 4.48 19.57 18.77
N PRO A 358 3.89 19.80 17.57
CA PRO A 358 2.96 20.92 17.34
C PRO A 358 1.75 20.91 18.28
N LEU A 359 1.41 19.75 18.83
CA LEU A 359 0.46 19.58 19.92
C LEU A 359 1.24 19.72 21.23
N ALA A 360 1.39 20.94 21.68
CA ALA A 360 2.26 21.32 22.78
C ALA A 360 1.93 20.69 24.16
N ASN A 361 1.06 19.67 24.25
CA ASN A 361 0.63 19.13 25.54
C ASN A 361 0.39 17.62 25.47
N ASP A 362 1.46 16.83 25.55
CA ASP A 362 1.37 15.38 25.81
C ASP A 362 0.51 15.08 27.04
N SER A 363 0.49 16.00 28.01
CA SER A 363 -0.37 15.94 29.18
C SER A 363 -1.87 15.92 28.87
N LEU A 364 -2.30 16.42 27.70
CA LEU A 364 -3.70 16.39 27.26
C LEU A 364 -3.99 15.19 26.35
N ILE A 365 -2.99 14.71 25.59
CA ILE A 365 -3.17 13.62 24.63
C ILE A 365 -3.43 12.29 25.32
N LEU A 366 -2.64 11.94 26.32
CA LEU A 366 -2.77 10.66 27.02
C LEU A 366 -4.11 10.50 27.74
N PRO A 367 -4.61 11.48 28.53
CA PRO A 367 -5.94 11.40 29.12
C PRO A 367 -7.06 11.35 28.07
N ALA A 368 -6.91 12.07 26.95
CA ALA A 368 -7.89 12.04 25.87
C ALA A 368 -7.99 10.66 25.22
N LEU A 369 -6.85 10.01 24.93
CA LEU A 369 -6.81 8.63 24.43
C LEU A 369 -7.47 7.64 25.40
N ASP A 370 -7.23 7.78 26.72
CA ASP A 370 -7.87 6.95 27.74
C ASP A 370 -9.39 7.13 27.76
N SER A 371 -9.83 8.37 27.72
CA SER A 371 -11.25 8.68 27.67
C SER A 371 -11.92 8.09 26.43
N LEU A 372 -11.30 8.24 25.24
CA LEU A 372 -11.81 7.68 23.99
C LEU A 372 -11.91 6.15 24.05
N ASN A 373 -10.87 5.47 24.54
CA ASN A 373 -10.87 4.01 24.67
C ASN A 373 -11.97 3.49 25.61
N ASN A 374 -12.44 4.30 26.54
CA ASN A 374 -13.53 3.94 27.45
C ASN A 374 -14.93 4.17 26.87
N THR A 375 -15.07 4.96 25.80
CA THR A 375 -16.36 5.22 25.17
C THR A 375 -16.90 4.00 24.43
N LEU A 376 -18.21 3.78 24.48
CA LEU A 376 -18.87 2.67 23.75
C LEU A 376 -18.63 2.77 22.23
N LEU A 377 -18.62 4.00 21.71
CA LEU A 377 -18.41 4.25 20.28
C LEU A 377 -17.05 3.70 19.83
N PHE A 378 -15.96 4.03 20.55
CA PHE A 378 -14.62 3.58 20.20
C PHE A 378 -14.43 2.08 20.43
N LYS A 379 -15.01 1.53 21.49
CA LYS A 379 -15.02 0.06 21.71
C LYS A 379 -15.69 -0.67 20.55
N THR A 380 -16.84 -0.17 20.08
CA THR A 380 -17.55 -0.75 18.94
C THR A 380 -16.76 -0.55 17.65
N ALA A 381 -16.20 0.64 17.42
CA ALA A 381 -15.39 0.93 16.25
C ALA A 381 -14.10 0.07 16.22
N LYS A 382 -13.44 -0.09 17.36
CA LYS A 382 -12.27 -0.98 17.50
C LYS A 382 -12.64 -2.44 17.21
N PHE A 383 -13.78 -2.90 17.72
CA PHE A 383 -14.28 -4.23 17.41
C PHE A 383 -14.52 -4.41 15.90
N ILE A 384 -15.22 -3.47 15.25
CA ILE A 384 -15.49 -3.51 13.81
C ILE A 384 -14.17 -3.45 13.02
N ALA A 385 -13.25 -2.57 13.39
CA ALA A 385 -11.94 -2.45 12.76
C ALA A 385 -11.15 -3.76 12.89
N TYR A 386 -11.12 -4.36 14.07
CA TYR A 386 -10.47 -5.64 14.31
C TYR A 386 -11.05 -6.75 13.45
N VAL A 387 -12.40 -6.89 13.44
CA VAL A 387 -13.08 -7.90 12.61
C VAL A 387 -12.81 -7.66 11.13
N PHE A 388 -12.84 -6.40 10.69
CA PHE A 388 -12.56 -6.06 9.30
C PHE A 388 -11.11 -6.34 8.92
N GLN A 389 -10.16 -6.06 9.79
CA GLN A 389 -8.73 -6.20 9.52
C GLN A 389 -8.26 -7.66 9.59
N THR A 390 -8.73 -8.41 10.59
CA THR A 390 -8.28 -9.77 10.83
C THR A 390 -9.21 -10.82 10.21
N GLY A 391 -10.46 -10.47 9.98
CA GLY A 391 -11.53 -11.41 9.62
C GLY A 391 -12.06 -12.23 10.81
N TYR A 392 -11.47 -12.09 12.01
CA TYR A 392 -11.85 -12.85 13.19
C TYR A 392 -12.82 -12.08 14.08
N ILE A 393 -13.78 -12.79 14.68
CA ILE A 393 -14.77 -12.24 15.62
C ILE A 393 -14.37 -12.68 17.02
N PRO A 394 -13.92 -11.78 17.90
CA PRO A 394 -13.59 -12.13 19.28
C PRO A 394 -14.87 -12.53 20.04
N MET A 395 -14.96 -13.79 20.44
CA MET A 395 -16.06 -14.30 21.28
C MET A 395 -15.76 -14.06 22.75
N THR A 396 -14.54 -14.34 23.13
CA THR A 396 -14.00 -14.09 24.47
C THR A 396 -12.58 -13.57 24.32
N LYS A 397 -11.96 -13.15 25.42
CA LYS A 397 -10.53 -12.80 25.38
C LYS A 397 -9.59 -13.98 25.02
N HIS A 398 -10.08 -15.22 25.09
CA HIS A 398 -9.28 -16.43 24.86
C HIS A 398 -9.58 -17.14 23.54
N VAL A 399 -10.75 -16.90 22.96
CA VAL A 399 -11.22 -17.63 21.77
C VAL A 399 -11.87 -16.67 20.80
N GLU A 400 -11.53 -16.83 19.54
CA GLU A 400 -12.09 -16.11 18.41
C GLU A 400 -12.75 -17.08 17.45
N LEU A 401 -13.87 -16.61 16.91
CA LEU A 401 -14.52 -17.25 15.78
C LEU A 401 -13.76 -16.83 14.51
N GLY A 402 -13.39 -17.76 13.67
CA GLY A 402 -12.44 -17.55 12.60
C GLY A 402 -12.92 -16.66 11.48
N GLN A 403 -12.12 -16.62 10.44
CA GLN A 403 -12.30 -15.66 9.37
C GLN A 403 -13.70 -15.74 8.76
N ILE A 404 -14.34 -14.57 8.63
CA ILE A 404 -15.73 -14.45 8.16
C ILE A 404 -15.92 -15.08 6.78
N ASN A 405 -14.92 -14.97 5.90
CA ASN A 405 -14.94 -15.56 4.56
C ASN A 405 -14.96 -17.10 4.56
N GLN A 406 -14.63 -17.74 5.68
CA GLN A 406 -14.63 -19.19 5.78
C GLN A 406 -15.98 -19.78 6.20
N PHE A 407 -16.93 -18.99 6.74
CA PHE A 407 -18.20 -19.51 7.23
C PHE A 407 -19.08 -20.14 6.16
N LEU A 408 -19.06 -19.57 4.97
CA LEU A 408 -19.83 -20.05 3.84
C LEU A 408 -18.94 -20.06 2.62
N HIS A 409 -18.73 -21.24 2.09
CA HIS A 409 -17.98 -21.47 0.87
C HIS A 409 -18.87 -22.16 -0.15
N PHE A 410 -18.70 -21.83 -1.42
CA PHE A 410 -19.36 -22.51 -2.51
C PHE A 410 -18.32 -23.11 -3.42
N SER A 411 -18.36 -24.41 -3.64
CA SER A 411 -17.52 -25.08 -4.64
C SER A 411 -18.34 -26.11 -5.41
N HIS A 412 -17.94 -26.41 -6.62
CA HIS A 412 -18.67 -27.38 -7.44
C HIS A 412 -18.79 -28.76 -6.77
N PRO A 413 -17.71 -29.32 -6.15
CA PRO A 413 -17.79 -30.62 -5.50
C PRO A 413 -18.60 -30.62 -4.19
N GLU A 414 -18.60 -29.53 -3.45
CA GLU A 414 -19.18 -29.46 -2.11
C GLU A 414 -20.59 -28.86 -2.10
N GLY A 415 -20.96 -28.16 -3.16
CA GLY A 415 -22.12 -27.27 -3.14
C GLY A 415 -21.88 -26.12 -2.17
N TYR A 416 -22.78 -25.90 -1.23
CA TYR A 416 -22.55 -24.99 -0.12
C TYR A 416 -21.84 -25.72 1.01
N ARG A 417 -20.69 -25.22 1.44
CA ARG A 417 -20.01 -25.68 2.64
C ARG A 417 -20.23 -24.67 3.77
N LEU A 418 -20.88 -25.15 4.84
CA LEU A 418 -21.02 -24.41 6.09
C LEU A 418 -19.89 -24.80 7.02
N THR A 419 -19.13 -23.85 7.52
CA THR A 419 -17.97 -24.11 8.36
C THR A 419 -18.00 -23.34 9.67
N LEU A 420 -17.38 -23.92 10.68
CA LEU A 420 -17.14 -23.32 11.98
C LEU A 420 -15.62 -23.26 12.23
N PRO A 421 -14.97 -22.15 11.87
CA PRO A 421 -13.56 -21.95 12.19
C PRO A 421 -13.41 -21.31 13.58
N LEU A 422 -12.44 -21.78 14.34
CA LEU A 422 -12.12 -21.30 15.69
C LEU A 422 -10.62 -21.17 15.86
N ARG A 423 -10.18 -20.18 16.63
CA ARG A 423 -8.79 -20.11 17.08
C ARG A 423 -8.69 -19.61 18.52
N THR A 424 -7.58 -19.95 19.18
CA THR A 424 -7.22 -19.40 20.47
C THR A 424 -6.42 -18.10 20.30
N THR A 425 -6.52 -17.20 21.28
CA THR A 425 -5.74 -15.97 21.32
C THR A 425 -4.47 -16.13 22.15
N GLU A 426 -3.56 -15.18 22.03
CA GLU A 426 -2.34 -15.09 22.83
C GLU A 426 -2.59 -14.90 24.34
N GLU A 427 -3.79 -14.42 24.70
CA GLU A 427 -4.19 -14.28 26.10
C GLU A 427 -4.44 -15.64 26.78
N LEU A 428 -4.75 -16.69 26.02
CA LEU A 428 -4.87 -18.04 26.56
C LEU A 428 -3.49 -18.67 26.77
N TRP A 429 -2.66 -18.63 25.71
CA TRP A 429 -1.28 -19.11 25.74
C TRP A 429 -0.41 -18.19 24.90
N LYS A 430 0.57 -17.56 25.53
CA LYS A 430 1.41 -16.57 24.88
C LYS A 430 2.14 -17.10 23.63
N ASN A 431 2.59 -18.36 23.67
CA ASN A 431 3.45 -18.92 22.64
C ASN A 431 2.78 -20.07 21.85
N VAL A 432 1.52 -20.36 22.08
CA VAL A 432 0.79 -21.42 21.39
C VAL A 432 -0.56 -20.91 20.93
N CYS A 433 -0.85 -21.09 19.64
CA CYS A 433 -2.15 -20.81 19.07
C CYS A 433 -2.71 -22.09 18.44
N LEU A 434 -3.92 -22.46 18.86
CA LEU A 434 -4.67 -23.55 18.25
C LEU A 434 -5.66 -22.97 17.25
N GLU A 435 -5.67 -23.51 16.05
CA GLU A 435 -6.65 -23.20 15.02
C GLU A 435 -7.36 -24.47 14.60
N ALA A 436 -8.66 -24.44 14.44
CA ALA A 436 -9.44 -25.56 13.95
C ALA A 436 -10.60 -25.05 13.10
N MET A 437 -10.92 -25.79 12.06
CA MET A 437 -12.09 -25.57 11.24
C MET A 437 -12.77 -26.89 10.96
N VAL A 438 -14.06 -26.94 11.12
CA VAL A 438 -14.89 -28.08 10.71
C VAL A 438 -16.03 -27.57 9.82
N GLY A 439 -16.28 -28.26 8.72
CA GLY A 439 -17.31 -27.87 7.77
C GLY A 439 -18.02 -29.06 7.17
N TYR A 440 -19.24 -28.83 6.72
CA TYR A 440 -20.07 -29.83 6.05
C TYR A 440 -20.49 -29.35 4.67
N GLY A 441 -20.17 -30.12 3.65
CA GLY A 441 -20.58 -29.88 2.26
C GLY A 441 -21.97 -30.42 1.97
N THR A 442 -22.81 -29.65 1.30
CA THR A 442 -24.20 -30.03 1.02
C THR A 442 -24.34 -31.01 -0.16
N ALA A 443 -23.44 -30.92 -1.15
CA ALA A 443 -23.46 -31.80 -2.32
C ALA A 443 -22.77 -33.12 -2.06
N ASP A 444 -21.54 -33.10 -1.55
CA ASP A 444 -20.76 -34.30 -1.25
C ASP A 444 -21.10 -34.95 0.09
N ARG A 445 -21.94 -34.29 0.92
CA ARG A 445 -22.41 -34.78 2.23
C ARG A 445 -21.31 -35.23 3.16
N ALA A 446 -20.15 -34.62 3.10
CA ALA A 446 -18.96 -35.00 3.84
C ALA A 446 -18.52 -33.92 4.83
N TRP A 447 -18.04 -34.37 6.00
CA TRP A 447 -17.34 -33.52 6.95
C TRP A 447 -15.89 -33.35 6.51
N LYS A 448 -15.40 -32.16 6.60
CA LYS A 448 -14.02 -31.77 6.25
C LYS A 448 -13.53 -30.68 7.17
N GLY A 449 -12.23 -30.45 7.17
CA GLY A 449 -11.66 -29.35 7.93
C GLY A 449 -10.19 -29.52 8.22
N TYR A 450 -9.70 -28.71 9.13
CA TYR A 450 -8.30 -28.78 9.56
C TYR A 450 -8.16 -28.50 11.06
N GLY A 451 -7.06 -29.00 11.61
CA GLY A 451 -6.54 -28.63 12.92
C GLY A 451 -5.09 -28.20 12.77
N LYS A 452 -4.71 -27.09 13.40
CA LYS A 452 -3.36 -26.54 13.36
C LYS A 452 -2.93 -26.09 14.75
N ILE A 453 -1.71 -26.42 15.11
CA ILE A 453 -1.04 -26.01 16.34
C ILE A 453 0.14 -25.13 15.92
N ASN A 454 0.09 -23.86 16.23
CA ASN A 454 1.18 -22.93 16.00
C ASN A 454 1.95 -22.72 17.30
N ILE A 455 3.27 -22.77 17.24
CA ILE A 455 4.18 -22.62 18.39
C ILE A 455 5.24 -21.58 18.02
N ALA A 456 5.27 -20.48 18.76
CA ALA A 456 6.35 -19.51 18.71
C ALA A 456 7.38 -19.89 19.78
N LEU A 457 8.60 -20.20 19.39
CA LEU A 457 9.65 -20.56 20.33
C LEU A 457 10.15 -19.32 21.06
N PRO A 458 10.34 -19.34 22.40
CA PRO A 458 10.76 -18.19 23.19
C PRO A 458 12.28 -17.95 23.07
N THR A 459 12.71 -17.58 21.90
CA THR A 459 14.11 -17.31 21.57
C THR A 459 14.30 -15.83 21.21
N GLN A 460 15.55 -15.35 21.19
CA GLN A 460 15.85 -13.96 20.79
C GLN A 460 15.55 -13.69 19.31
N ARG A 461 15.58 -14.74 18.49
CA ARG A 461 15.20 -14.68 17.08
C ARG A 461 13.83 -15.32 16.91
N ARG A 462 13.10 -14.93 15.90
CA ARG A 462 11.83 -15.54 15.59
C ARG A 462 12.05 -16.94 15.04
N HIS A 463 11.62 -17.94 15.79
CA HIS A 463 11.52 -19.34 15.38
C HIS A 463 10.06 -19.76 15.57
N HIS A 464 9.47 -20.22 14.51
CA HIS A 464 8.06 -20.57 14.48
C HIS A 464 7.90 -21.99 13.95
N MET A 465 7.06 -22.79 14.59
CA MET A 465 6.76 -24.15 14.18
C MET A 465 5.26 -24.36 14.17
N TYR A 466 4.76 -25.09 13.18
CA TYR A 466 3.39 -25.56 13.24
C TYR A 466 3.23 -27.02 12.83
N PHE A 467 2.20 -27.63 13.41
CA PHE A 467 1.67 -28.92 13.02
C PHE A 467 0.27 -28.69 12.46
N LYS A 468 0.01 -29.16 11.27
CA LYS A 468 -1.31 -29.06 10.64
C LYS A 468 -1.74 -30.44 10.12
N TYR A 469 -2.99 -30.81 10.37
CA TYR A 469 -3.68 -31.84 9.61
C TYR A 469 -4.88 -31.21 8.91
N SER A 470 -5.07 -31.51 7.64
CA SER A 470 -6.19 -31.01 6.85
C SER A 470 -6.79 -32.08 5.96
N ASP A 471 -8.11 -32.03 5.81
CA ASP A 471 -8.90 -32.79 4.84
C ASP A 471 -9.82 -31.79 4.14
N GLU A 472 -9.43 -31.36 2.94
CA GLU A 472 -10.08 -30.27 2.23
C GLU A 472 -10.01 -30.46 0.71
N TYR A 473 -10.97 -29.86 -0.02
CA TYR A 473 -10.78 -29.62 -1.43
C TYR A 473 -9.89 -28.41 -1.67
N ILE A 474 -8.93 -28.56 -2.53
CA ILE A 474 -7.99 -27.51 -2.90
C ILE A 474 -8.00 -27.27 -4.41
N HIS A 475 -7.76 -26.03 -4.78
CA HIS A 475 -7.30 -25.71 -6.12
C HIS A 475 -5.82 -26.10 -6.20
N SER A 476 -5.47 -26.94 -7.11
CA SER A 476 -4.09 -27.46 -7.20
C SER A 476 -3.13 -26.54 -7.97
N ASP A 477 -3.59 -25.38 -8.40
CA ASP A 477 -2.76 -24.30 -8.90
C ASP A 477 -2.26 -23.37 -7.79
N VAL A 478 -2.73 -23.57 -6.55
CA VAL A 478 -2.16 -22.92 -5.37
C VAL A 478 -0.82 -23.57 -5.09
N ASP A 479 0.19 -23.08 -5.76
CA ASP A 479 1.58 -23.35 -5.42
C ASP A 479 1.83 -22.81 -4.01
N GLU A 480 2.22 -23.66 -3.08
CA GLU A 480 2.54 -23.26 -1.72
C GLU A 480 3.67 -22.22 -1.67
N PHE A 481 4.51 -22.23 -2.68
CA PHE A 481 5.53 -21.23 -2.88
C PHE A 481 4.95 -19.82 -3.12
N HIS A 482 3.73 -19.73 -3.63
CA HIS A 482 3.00 -18.47 -3.77
C HIS A 482 2.41 -17.93 -2.48
N GLU A 483 2.08 -18.79 -1.53
CA GLU A 483 1.55 -18.37 -0.24
C GLU A 483 2.57 -17.55 0.55
N TYR A 484 3.85 -17.91 0.45
CA TYR A 484 4.94 -17.18 1.10
C TYR A 484 5.24 -15.83 0.45
N LEU A 485 4.81 -15.63 -0.78
CA LEU A 485 5.08 -14.43 -1.57
C LEU A 485 3.98 -13.40 -1.54
N ARG A 486 2.81 -13.74 -1.07
CA ARG A 486 1.73 -12.76 -0.91
C ARG A 486 2.19 -11.72 0.09
N GLU A 487 2.56 -10.56 -0.42
CA GLU A 487 2.82 -9.39 0.41
C GLU A 487 1.61 -9.13 1.28
N ASN A 488 1.86 -9.05 2.58
CA ASN A 488 0.85 -8.69 3.55
C ASN A 488 0.58 -7.18 3.45
N SER A 489 -0.23 -6.77 2.47
CA SER A 489 -0.79 -5.43 2.47
C SER A 489 -1.52 -5.17 3.78
N VAL A 490 -1.36 -3.98 4.36
CA VAL A 490 -2.09 -3.58 5.57
C VAL A 490 -3.61 -3.70 5.39
N PHE A 491 -4.09 -3.48 4.16
CA PHE A 491 -5.49 -3.62 3.77
C PHE A 491 -5.78 -4.93 3.02
N GLY A 492 -4.79 -5.80 2.86
CA GLY A 492 -4.86 -7.00 2.03
C GLY A 492 -5.96 -8.00 2.39
N PRO A 493 -6.14 -8.36 3.68
CA PRO A 493 -7.13 -9.37 4.05
C PRO A 493 -8.57 -8.96 3.71
N GLN A 494 -8.91 -7.69 3.79
CA GLN A 494 -10.29 -7.22 3.60
C GLN A 494 -10.66 -7.08 2.13
N ILE A 495 -9.73 -6.60 1.34
CA ILE A 495 -9.88 -6.55 -0.11
C ILE A 495 -9.94 -7.97 -0.64
N ASN A 496 -9.13 -8.88 -0.08
CA ASN A 496 -9.18 -10.29 -0.39
C ASN A 496 -10.51 -10.94 0.03
N LEU A 497 -11.20 -10.47 1.07
CA LEU A 497 -12.53 -10.97 1.40
C LEU A 497 -13.52 -10.73 0.25
N ILE A 498 -13.54 -9.52 -0.31
CA ILE A 498 -14.42 -9.16 -1.42
C ILE A 498 -13.96 -9.89 -2.70
N THR A 499 -12.67 -9.96 -2.95
CA THR A 499 -12.12 -10.65 -4.12
C THR A 499 -12.33 -12.16 -4.01
N ASN A 500 -12.14 -12.78 -2.85
CA ASN A 500 -12.37 -14.21 -2.64
C ASN A 500 -13.86 -14.57 -2.81
N LEU A 501 -14.78 -13.75 -2.34
CA LEU A 501 -16.21 -13.95 -2.61
C LEU A 501 -16.55 -13.85 -4.10
N MET A 502 -15.75 -13.10 -4.86
CA MET A 502 -15.88 -12.97 -6.32
C MET A 502 -15.04 -14.02 -7.07
N GLU A 503 -13.98 -14.52 -6.45
CA GLU A 503 -13.10 -15.55 -7.03
C GLU A 503 -13.78 -16.92 -7.17
N GLU A 504 -14.79 -17.19 -6.39
CA GLU A 504 -15.54 -18.45 -6.44
C GLU A 504 -16.66 -18.45 -7.47
N ALA A 505 -17.00 -17.28 -8.04
CA ALA A 505 -17.98 -17.20 -9.10
C ALA A 505 -17.30 -17.28 -10.47
N PRO A 506 -17.31 -18.41 -11.16
CA PRO A 506 -16.68 -18.54 -12.47
C PRO A 506 -17.34 -17.58 -13.46
N PHE A 507 -16.52 -16.84 -14.19
CA PHE A 507 -16.95 -15.83 -15.17
C PHE A 507 -17.83 -16.40 -16.28
N ASN A 508 -17.62 -17.67 -16.61
CA ASN A 508 -18.40 -18.37 -17.62
C ASN A 508 -18.15 -19.89 -17.55
N GLU A 509 -19.01 -20.60 -16.86
CA GLU A 509 -18.93 -22.05 -16.68
C GLU A 509 -18.80 -22.84 -18.00
N LYS A 510 -19.28 -22.25 -19.10
CA LYS A 510 -19.20 -22.87 -20.42
C LYS A 510 -17.77 -22.99 -20.94
N TYR A 511 -16.88 -22.06 -20.55
CA TYR A 511 -15.51 -22.02 -21.06
C TYR A 511 -14.46 -22.33 -20.00
N PHE A 512 -14.80 -22.21 -18.74
CA PHE A 512 -13.87 -22.39 -17.64
C PHE A 512 -14.35 -23.52 -16.71
N TYR A 513 -13.54 -24.53 -16.63
CA TYR A 513 -13.71 -25.62 -15.69
C TYR A 513 -12.71 -25.49 -14.55
N ASN A 514 -13.22 -25.58 -13.32
CA ASN A 514 -12.40 -25.46 -12.11
C ASN A 514 -12.22 -26.85 -11.46
N PRO A 515 -11.16 -27.59 -11.78
CA PRO A 515 -10.89 -28.88 -11.19
C PRO A 515 -10.35 -28.76 -9.78
N MET A 516 -11.18 -29.04 -8.79
CA MET A 516 -10.72 -29.17 -7.40
C MET A 516 -10.33 -30.62 -7.09
N THR A 517 -9.36 -30.79 -6.23
CA THR A 517 -8.93 -32.09 -5.74
C THR A 517 -9.01 -32.17 -4.23
N ARG A 518 -9.44 -33.31 -3.69
CA ARG A 518 -9.43 -33.57 -2.25
C ARG A 518 -8.01 -33.88 -1.82
N ARG A 519 -7.54 -33.18 -0.80
CA ARG A 519 -6.23 -33.40 -0.17
C ARG A 519 -6.40 -33.69 1.30
N GLN A 520 -5.85 -34.81 1.74
CA GLN A 520 -5.68 -35.13 3.16
C GLN A 520 -4.19 -35.09 3.45
N GLU A 521 -3.75 -34.20 4.31
CA GLU A 521 -2.34 -33.94 4.54
C GLU A 521 -2.03 -33.64 6.00
N GLY A 522 -1.02 -34.35 6.53
CA GLY A 522 -0.33 -33.98 7.75
C GLY A 522 0.95 -33.22 7.41
N ARG A 523 1.19 -32.11 8.09
CA ARG A 523 2.35 -31.23 7.85
C ARG A 523 3.02 -30.84 9.14
N ILE A 524 4.35 -30.85 9.14
CA ILE A 524 5.21 -30.22 10.14
C ILE A 524 6.00 -29.15 9.41
N HIS A 525 6.02 -27.96 9.95
CA HIS A 525 6.68 -26.81 9.31
C HIS A 525 7.47 -26.01 10.33
N PHE A 526 8.67 -25.58 9.95
CA PHE A 526 9.56 -24.71 10.71
C PHE A 526 9.87 -23.48 9.89
N GLU A 527 9.78 -22.32 10.52
CA GLU A 527 10.19 -21.03 9.99
C GLU A 527 11.28 -20.46 10.90
N ASP A 528 12.42 -20.12 10.31
CA ASP A 528 13.56 -19.58 11.02
C ASP A 528 14.00 -18.26 10.38
N ASP A 529 14.03 -17.20 11.19
CA ASP A 529 14.55 -15.89 10.79
C ASP A 529 16.00 -15.76 11.27
N TRP A 530 16.95 -15.92 10.36
CA TRP A 530 18.38 -15.85 10.69
C TRP A 530 18.83 -14.42 10.93
N ASN A 531 18.29 -13.49 10.17
CA ASN A 531 18.56 -12.06 10.27
C ASN A 531 17.53 -11.28 9.42
N ASN A 532 17.71 -9.95 9.30
CA ASN A 532 16.79 -9.09 8.57
C ASN A 532 16.77 -9.32 7.04
N TYR A 533 17.63 -10.20 6.50
CA TYR A 533 17.72 -10.49 5.06
C TYR A 533 17.59 -11.96 4.70
N LEU A 534 17.58 -12.89 5.65
CA LEU A 534 17.47 -14.32 5.39
C LEU A 534 16.42 -14.97 6.28
N GLU A 535 15.41 -15.52 5.66
CA GLU A 535 14.41 -16.39 6.27
C GLU A 535 14.48 -17.77 5.63
N THR A 536 14.34 -18.82 6.42
CA THR A 536 14.31 -20.19 5.92
C THR A 536 13.07 -20.91 6.42
N ASN A 537 12.54 -21.75 5.54
CA ASN A 537 11.42 -22.64 5.85
C ASN A 537 11.84 -24.07 5.58
N SER A 538 11.48 -24.98 6.46
CA SER A 538 11.65 -26.40 6.26
C SER A 538 10.36 -27.14 6.66
N TYR A 539 9.98 -28.14 5.90
CA TYR A 539 8.72 -28.83 6.13
C TYR A 539 8.76 -30.30 5.72
N LEU A 540 7.94 -31.07 6.42
CA LEU A 540 7.59 -32.44 6.05
C LEU A 540 6.08 -32.52 5.79
N LYS A 541 5.68 -33.00 4.64
CA LYS A 541 4.30 -33.27 4.24
C LYS A 541 4.12 -34.77 4.01
N ILE A 542 3.05 -35.32 4.52
CA ILE A 542 2.63 -36.69 4.27
C ILE A 542 1.13 -36.67 4.02
N GLY A 543 0.70 -37.20 2.90
CA GLY A 543 -0.72 -37.11 2.60
C GLY A 543 -1.17 -37.94 1.41
N GLN A 544 -2.43 -37.73 1.10
CA GLN A 544 -3.13 -38.35 0.00
C GLN A 544 -3.79 -37.25 -0.83
N LEU A 545 -3.57 -37.29 -2.13
CA LEU A 545 -4.09 -36.32 -3.09
C LEU A 545 -4.97 -37.07 -4.11
N GLY A 546 -6.21 -36.63 -4.24
CA GLY A 546 -7.11 -37.07 -5.29
C GLY A 546 -6.58 -36.67 -6.67
N TYR A 547 -6.78 -37.50 -7.68
CA TYR A 547 -6.49 -37.13 -9.05
C TYR A 547 -7.64 -37.57 -9.96
N GLY A 548 -7.81 -36.88 -11.04
CA GLY A 548 -8.92 -37.02 -11.96
C GLY A 548 -9.67 -35.70 -12.10
N LEU A 549 -10.38 -35.56 -13.19
CA LEU A 549 -11.33 -34.48 -13.33
C LEU A 549 -12.59 -34.88 -12.59
N ALA A 550 -13.01 -34.08 -11.65
CA ALA A 550 -14.23 -34.32 -10.90
C ALA A 550 -15.42 -34.39 -11.84
N THR A 551 -15.87 -35.59 -12.11
CA THR A 551 -17.21 -35.88 -12.57
C THR A 551 -18.11 -36.06 -11.35
N GLN A 552 -19.39 -36.26 -11.51
CA GLN A 552 -20.40 -36.25 -10.42
C GLN A 552 -20.14 -37.13 -9.20
N ASP A 553 -19.11 -37.96 -9.18
CA ASP A 553 -18.83 -38.93 -8.09
C ASP A 553 -17.48 -38.64 -7.39
N TYR A 554 -17.50 -37.62 -6.51
CA TYR A 554 -16.31 -37.19 -5.75
C TYR A 554 -15.80 -38.22 -4.75
N HIS A 555 -16.63 -39.21 -4.34
CA HIS A 555 -16.26 -40.22 -3.36
C HIS A 555 -15.38 -41.34 -3.91
N SER A 556 -15.37 -41.52 -5.21
CA SER A 556 -14.62 -42.58 -5.89
C SER A 556 -13.38 -42.12 -6.65
N GLN A 557 -12.93 -40.89 -6.43
CA GLN A 557 -11.74 -40.36 -7.14
C GLN A 557 -10.50 -41.22 -6.78
N PRO A 558 -9.73 -41.68 -7.76
CA PRO A 558 -8.46 -42.28 -7.51
C PRO A 558 -7.51 -41.30 -6.82
N SER A 559 -6.70 -41.81 -5.90
CA SER A 559 -5.79 -40.98 -5.13
C SER A 559 -4.36 -41.50 -5.21
N LEU A 560 -3.41 -40.60 -5.01
CA LEU A 560 -2.01 -40.93 -4.79
C LEU A 560 -1.61 -40.60 -3.36
N PHE A 561 -0.78 -41.44 -2.78
CA PHE A 561 -0.09 -41.14 -1.54
C PHE A 561 1.25 -40.47 -1.85
N TYR A 562 1.63 -39.47 -1.03
CA TYR A 562 2.91 -38.80 -1.15
C TYR A 562 3.52 -38.45 0.21
N ALA A 563 4.83 -38.42 0.25
CA ALA A 563 5.62 -37.92 1.36
C ALA A 563 6.71 -37.01 0.79
N THR A 564 6.81 -35.77 1.29
CA THR A 564 7.71 -34.75 0.76
C THR A 564 8.43 -34.05 1.89
N LEU A 565 9.74 -33.99 1.80
CA LEU A 565 10.59 -33.11 2.60
C LEU A 565 11.00 -31.91 1.74
N GLY A 566 10.80 -30.72 2.24
CA GLY A 566 11.12 -29.49 1.53
C GLY A 566 11.83 -28.50 2.39
N ALA A 567 12.59 -27.64 1.74
CA ALA A 567 13.20 -26.47 2.34
C ALA A 567 13.19 -25.30 1.35
N SER A 568 13.06 -24.10 1.88
CA SER A 568 13.18 -22.87 1.08
C SER A 568 13.91 -21.77 1.85
N ALA A 569 14.55 -20.89 1.11
CA ALA A 569 15.20 -19.71 1.63
C ALA A 569 14.62 -18.47 0.93
N ARG A 570 14.30 -17.45 1.72
CA ARG A 570 13.91 -16.12 1.27
C ARG A 570 15.02 -15.15 1.58
N LEU A 571 15.53 -14.49 0.56
CA LEU A 571 16.55 -13.45 0.64
C LEU A 571 15.92 -12.10 0.30
N SER A 572 15.98 -11.15 1.22
CA SER A 572 15.47 -9.79 1.03
C SER A 572 16.41 -8.79 1.72
N PHE A 573 16.95 -7.85 0.97
CA PHE A 573 17.91 -6.88 1.52
C PHE A 573 17.20 -5.58 1.88
N ASN A 574 17.55 -4.98 3.03
CA ASN A 574 16.98 -3.72 3.53
C ASN A 574 15.44 -3.70 3.64
N GLU A 575 14.82 -4.86 3.77
CA GLU A 575 13.39 -4.97 3.97
C GLU A 575 13.03 -4.59 5.40
N ARG A 576 11.98 -3.82 5.55
CA ARG A 576 11.38 -3.56 6.85
C ARG A 576 10.35 -4.62 7.16
N THR A 577 10.39 -5.13 8.38
CA THR A 577 9.43 -6.13 8.84
C THR A 577 8.81 -5.68 10.15
N VAL A 578 7.56 -6.08 10.37
CA VAL A 578 6.89 -5.97 11.67
C VAL A 578 6.56 -7.36 12.14
N ASP A 579 7.12 -7.74 13.27
CA ASP A 579 6.88 -9.04 13.87
C ASP A 579 5.58 -9.01 14.67
N LEU A 580 4.61 -9.76 14.19
CA LEU A 580 3.46 -10.19 14.96
C LEU A 580 3.81 -11.53 15.60
N HIS A 581 3.25 -11.84 16.75
CA HIS A 581 3.68 -13.01 17.54
C HIS A 581 3.75 -14.31 16.74
N PHE A 582 2.76 -14.57 15.89
CA PHE A 582 2.71 -15.78 15.03
C PHE A 582 2.96 -15.50 13.55
N GLN A 583 3.15 -14.27 13.14
CA GLN A 583 3.34 -13.88 11.75
C GLN A 583 4.35 -12.74 11.65
N ARG A 584 5.12 -12.71 10.58
CA ARG A 584 5.92 -11.55 10.18
C ARG A 584 5.23 -10.86 9.02
N LYS A 585 5.07 -9.54 9.10
CA LYS A 585 4.62 -8.72 7.98
C LYS A 585 5.82 -8.06 7.33
N HIS A 586 5.96 -8.28 6.04
CA HIS A 586 6.95 -7.65 5.21
C HIS A 586 6.39 -6.34 4.69
N ILE A 587 7.14 -5.25 4.91
CA ILE A 587 6.79 -3.93 4.40
C ILE A 587 7.57 -3.71 3.11
N TYR A 588 6.96 -2.93 2.23
CA TYR A 588 7.49 -2.62 0.91
C TYR A 588 9.02 -2.48 0.85
N ASN A 589 9.63 -3.15 -0.12
CA ASN A 589 11.06 -3.13 -0.37
C ASN A 589 11.34 -2.72 -1.82
N HIS A 590 12.29 -1.81 -2.02
CA HIS A 590 12.77 -1.40 -3.35
C HIS A 590 13.80 -2.37 -3.95
N LEU A 591 14.31 -3.32 -3.18
CA LEU A 591 15.27 -4.30 -3.62
C LEU A 591 14.61 -5.62 -3.98
N PRO A 592 15.22 -6.43 -4.87
CA PRO A 592 14.64 -7.71 -5.24
C PRO A 592 14.55 -8.66 -4.04
N VAL A 593 13.45 -9.40 -4.00
CA VAL A 593 13.25 -10.53 -3.09
C VAL A 593 13.42 -11.81 -3.88
N ILE A 594 14.29 -12.70 -3.39
CA ILE A 594 14.64 -13.95 -4.04
C ILE A 594 14.20 -15.11 -3.15
N TYR A 595 13.49 -16.05 -3.73
CA TYR A 595 13.16 -17.33 -3.12
C TYR A 595 13.82 -18.46 -3.84
N ILE A 596 14.38 -19.39 -3.09
CA ILE A 596 14.93 -20.64 -3.59
C ILE A 596 14.28 -21.75 -2.79
N GLY A 597 13.64 -22.68 -3.47
CA GLY A 597 13.00 -23.84 -2.86
C GLY A 597 13.49 -25.14 -3.44
N ALA A 598 13.61 -26.16 -2.61
CA ALA A 598 13.93 -27.53 -2.99
C ALA A 598 13.02 -28.48 -2.24
N GLU A 599 12.49 -29.47 -2.96
CA GLU A 599 11.71 -30.57 -2.41
C GLU A 599 12.27 -31.91 -2.88
N MET A 600 12.24 -32.88 -2.01
CA MET A 600 12.48 -34.28 -2.32
C MET A 600 11.33 -35.09 -1.74
N GLY A 601 10.75 -35.97 -2.53
CA GLY A 601 9.62 -36.74 -2.11
C GLY A 601 9.51 -38.10 -2.74
N SER A 602 8.58 -38.89 -2.23
CA SER A 602 8.15 -40.13 -2.81
C SER A 602 6.64 -40.15 -3.00
N TYR A 603 6.17 -40.87 -3.98
CA TYR A 603 4.75 -41.05 -4.19
C TYR A 603 4.43 -42.49 -4.58
N GLN A 604 3.18 -42.90 -4.34
CA GLN A 604 2.64 -44.17 -4.77
C GLN A 604 1.21 -43.97 -5.28
N LEU A 605 0.93 -44.46 -6.47
CA LEU A 605 -0.43 -44.56 -7.01
C LEU A 605 -1.12 -45.82 -6.50
N ASN A 606 -2.44 -45.81 -6.27
CA ASN A 606 -3.20 -46.94 -5.77
C ASN A 606 -3.04 -48.21 -6.61
N ASN A 607 -2.70 -48.07 -7.88
CA ASN A 607 -2.50 -49.19 -8.82
C ASN A 607 -1.04 -49.61 -9.00
N MET A 608 -0.11 -49.02 -8.26
CA MET A 608 1.33 -49.29 -8.34
C MET A 608 1.84 -49.94 -7.07
N PRO A 609 2.61 -51.08 -7.18
CA PRO A 609 3.12 -51.78 -6.01
C PRO A 609 4.31 -51.07 -5.33
N SER A 610 4.96 -50.11 -5.97
CA SER A 610 6.20 -49.51 -5.48
C SER A 610 6.16 -48.00 -5.42
N TYR A 611 6.85 -47.41 -4.42
CA TYR A 611 7.10 -45.98 -4.33
C TYR A 611 8.07 -45.50 -5.41
N ARG A 612 7.84 -44.32 -5.92
CA ARG A 612 8.76 -43.62 -6.83
C ARG A 612 9.21 -42.32 -6.21
N MET A 613 10.48 -42.01 -6.40
CA MET A 613 11.09 -40.78 -5.93
C MET A 613 10.95 -39.68 -6.94
N TYR A 614 10.85 -38.44 -6.46
CA TYR A 614 10.89 -37.22 -7.26
C TYR A 614 11.60 -36.09 -6.51
N GLY A 615 12.00 -35.08 -7.24
CA GLY A 615 12.55 -33.84 -6.69
C GLY A 615 11.98 -32.64 -7.42
N ASN A 616 11.94 -31.51 -6.76
CA ASN A 616 11.48 -30.24 -7.30
C ASN A 616 12.44 -29.13 -6.86
N LEU A 617 12.88 -28.32 -7.82
CA LEU A 617 13.66 -27.09 -7.56
C LEU A 617 12.88 -25.91 -8.10
N GLN A 618 12.79 -24.86 -7.30
CA GLN A 618 12.05 -23.66 -7.63
C GLN A 618 12.88 -22.41 -7.32
N LEU A 619 12.80 -21.44 -8.20
CA LEU A 619 13.37 -20.12 -8.05
C LEU A 619 12.29 -19.10 -8.33
N LEU A 620 12.18 -18.09 -7.47
CA LEU A 620 11.31 -16.96 -7.73
C LEU A 620 12.06 -15.68 -7.38
N LEU A 621 11.98 -14.73 -8.29
CA LEU A 621 12.47 -13.38 -8.13
C LEU A 621 11.27 -12.43 -8.23
N ARG A 622 11.11 -11.59 -7.25
CA ARG A 622 10.16 -10.48 -7.27
C ARG A 622 10.89 -9.16 -7.05
N HIS A 623 10.56 -8.17 -7.84
CA HIS A 623 11.16 -6.85 -7.70
C HIS A 623 10.17 -5.76 -8.15
N ASN A 624 10.01 -4.74 -7.32
CA ASN A 624 9.33 -3.51 -7.68
C ASN A 624 10.38 -2.44 -7.98
N VAL A 625 10.47 -2.03 -9.24
CA VAL A 625 11.44 -1.04 -9.71
C VAL A 625 10.76 0.32 -9.78
N ASP A 626 11.20 1.26 -8.98
CA ASP A 626 10.81 2.65 -9.11
C ASP A 626 11.56 3.27 -10.31
N LEU A 627 10.82 3.55 -11.39
CA LEU A 627 11.32 4.21 -12.59
C LEU A 627 11.26 5.75 -12.47
N GLY A 628 11.07 6.27 -11.25
CA GLY A 628 10.91 7.69 -10.99
C GLY A 628 9.66 8.24 -11.68
N MET A 629 9.87 9.25 -12.53
CA MET A 629 8.75 9.88 -13.25
C MET A 629 8.12 8.98 -14.33
N ALA A 630 8.76 7.91 -14.73
CA ALA A 630 8.20 6.93 -15.65
C ALA A 630 7.31 5.88 -14.94
N GLY A 631 7.03 6.09 -13.66
CA GLY A 631 6.17 5.22 -12.87
C GLY A 631 6.93 4.10 -12.19
N GLU A 632 6.28 2.97 -11.99
CA GLU A 632 6.85 1.79 -11.36
C GLU A 632 6.57 0.52 -12.16
N LEU A 633 7.52 -0.40 -12.10
CA LEU A 633 7.43 -1.71 -12.72
C LEU A 633 7.54 -2.78 -11.65
N ASP A 634 6.45 -3.47 -11.37
CA ASP A 634 6.44 -4.68 -10.54
C ASP A 634 6.57 -5.88 -11.47
N TYR A 635 7.63 -6.67 -11.29
CA TYR A 635 7.79 -7.89 -12.07
C TYR A 635 8.18 -9.07 -11.19
N ARG A 636 7.76 -10.23 -11.67
CA ARG A 636 8.02 -11.50 -11.04
C ARG A 636 8.46 -12.51 -12.08
N VAL A 637 9.55 -13.20 -11.80
CA VAL A 637 10.06 -14.31 -12.60
C VAL A 637 10.05 -15.55 -11.74
N GLN A 638 9.38 -16.59 -12.21
CA GLN A 638 9.35 -17.90 -11.57
C GLN A 638 9.94 -18.92 -12.52
N ALA A 639 10.80 -19.80 -12.01
CA ALA A 639 11.37 -20.90 -12.78
C ALA A 639 11.45 -22.16 -11.91
N GLY A 640 11.38 -23.33 -12.53
CA GLY A 640 11.49 -24.57 -11.79
C GLY A 640 11.79 -25.79 -12.66
N LEU A 641 12.24 -26.83 -11.96
CA LEU A 641 12.63 -28.12 -12.53
C LEU A 641 12.10 -29.25 -11.67
N VAL A 642 11.39 -30.20 -12.26
CA VAL A 642 10.91 -31.41 -11.61
C VAL A 642 11.70 -32.63 -12.10
N PHE A 643 12.29 -33.35 -11.18
CA PHE A 643 13.09 -34.55 -11.43
C PHE A 643 12.30 -35.84 -11.16
N GLY A 644 12.65 -36.91 -11.85
CA GLY A 644 11.97 -38.18 -11.73
C GLY A 644 10.80 -38.30 -12.72
N LYS A 645 10.12 -39.42 -12.69
CA LYS A 645 8.88 -39.67 -13.44
C LYS A 645 7.72 -39.44 -12.49
N VAL A 646 6.95 -38.42 -12.66
CA VAL A 646 5.89 -38.00 -11.74
C VAL A 646 4.53 -37.92 -12.44
N PRO A 647 3.43 -38.21 -11.73
CA PRO A 647 2.09 -38.03 -12.24
C PRO A 647 1.75 -36.54 -12.30
N TYR A 648 0.83 -36.17 -13.21
CA TYR A 648 0.50 -34.77 -13.45
C TYR A 648 0.10 -33.97 -12.20
N PRO A 649 -0.52 -34.51 -11.13
CA PRO A 649 -0.85 -33.73 -9.95
C PRO A 649 0.38 -33.23 -9.14
N LEU A 650 1.54 -33.81 -9.38
CA LEU A 650 2.81 -33.43 -8.76
C LEU A 650 3.71 -32.63 -9.70
N LEU A 651 3.27 -32.36 -10.93
CA LEU A 651 3.94 -31.45 -11.85
C LEU A 651 3.56 -29.97 -11.53
N HIS A 652 4.35 -29.07 -12.05
CA HIS A 652 3.99 -27.65 -11.99
C HIS A 652 2.82 -27.31 -12.91
N HIS A 653 1.87 -26.56 -12.40
CA HIS A 653 0.79 -25.95 -13.16
C HIS A 653 0.88 -24.43 -13.06
N PHE A 654 0.80 -23.74 -14.18
CA PHE A 654 0.81 -22.29 -14.18
C PHE A 654 -0.45 -21.75 -13.49
N ALA A 655 -0.27 -20.79 -12.62
CA ALA A 655 -1.36 -20.18 -11.87
C ALA A 655 -2.29 -19.39 -12.80
N ALA A 656 -3.58 -19.69 -12.76
CA ALA A 656 -4.61 -19.07 -13.58
C ALA A 656 -5.69 -18.39 -12.71
N ASN A 657 -6.34 -17.38 -13.27
CA ASN A 657 -7.44 -16.66 -12.62
C ASN A 657 -8.66 -16.64 -13.57
N GLN A 658 -9.71 -17.31 -13.16
CA GLN A 658 -10.97 -17.40 -13.91
C GLN A 658 -12.06 -16.46 -13.39
N THR A 659 -11.73 -15.53 -12.49
CA THR A 659 -12.68 -14.63 -11.84
C THR A 659 -12.77 -13.28 -12.54
N TYR A 660 -13.69 -12.43 -12.10
CA TYR A 660 -13.83 -11.05 -12.59
C TYR A 660 -12.71 -10.13 -12.11
N THR A 661 -11.97 -10.54 -11.10
CA THR A 661 -10.89 -9.74 -10.53
C THR A 661 -9.60 -9.89 -11.31
N PHE A 662 -8.81 -8.83 -11.39
CA PHE A 662 -7.48 -8.89 -11.97
C PHE A 662 -6.47 -9.28 -10.89
N ASP A 663 -5.74 -10.38 -11.15
CA ASP A 663 -4.61 -10.80 -10.34
C ASP A 663 -3.32 -10.59 -11.16
N PRO A 664 -2.37 -9.78 -10.70
CA PRO A 664 -1.11 -9.56 -11.41
C PRO A 664 -0.26 -10.83 -11.49
N ASP A 665 -0.42 -11.76 -10.55
CA ASP A 665 0.42 -12.95 -10.40
C ASP A 665 -0.13 -14.21 -11.07
N ARG A 666 -1.33 -14.13 -11.70
CA ARG A 666 -2.01 -15.25 -12.35
C ARG A 666 -2.39 -14.93 -13.79
N PHE A 667 -2.35 -15.90 -14.67
CA PHE A 667 -2.82 -15.76 -16.06
C PHE A 667 -4.34 -15.55 -16.09
N SER A 668 -4.79 -14.59 -16.89
CA SER A 668 -6.20 -14.16 -16.91
C SER A 668 -7.06 -14.92 -17.93
N LEU A 669 -6.43 -15.54 -18.92
CA LEU A 669 -7.07 -16.23 -20.05
C LEU A 669 -6.67 -17.71 -20.17
N MET A 670 -5.90 -18.21 -19.21
CA MET A 670 -5.53 -19.61 -19.07
C MET A 670 -6.53 -20.34 -18.17
N ASN A 671 -6.86 -21.57 -18.47
CA ASN A 671 -7.63 -22.41 -17.57
C ASN A 671 -6.78 -22.88 -16.38
N ILE A 672 -7.42 -23.11 -15.24
CA ILE A 672 -6.79 -23.73 -14.08
C ILE A 672 -6.29 -25.13 -14.48
N LYS A 673 -5.04 -25.42 -14.16
CA LYS A 673 -4.32 -26.69 -14.55
C LYS A 673 -4.25 -26.94 -16.05
N GLN A 674 -4.41 -25.94 -16.89
CA GLN A 674 -4.40 -26.16 -18.34
C GLN A 674 -3.10 -26.77 -18.83
N TYR A 675 -1.97 -26.34 -18.30
CA TYR A 675 -0.65 -26.82 -18.69
C TYR A 675 0.10 -27.44 -17.52
N ALA A 676 0.66 -28.63 -17.74
CA ALA A 676 1.56 -29.32 -16.82
C ALA A 676 3.01 -29.24 -17.35
N ALA A 677 3.95 -28.84 -16.49
CA ALA A 677 5.36 -28.64 -16.82
C ALA A 677 6.27 -29.37 -15.84
N ASP A 678 7.36 -29.97 -16.35
CA ASP A 678 8.46 -30.47 -15.53
C ASP A 678 9.67 -29.53 -15.52
N GLN A 679 9.71 -28.60 -16.45
CA GLN A 679 10.64 -27.47 -16.50
C GLN A 679 9.90 -26.25 -17.02
N TYR A 680 10.05 -25.13 -16.35
CA TYR A 680 9.26 -23.96 -16.68
C TYR A 680 9.92 -22.66 -16.29
N ILE A 681 9.51 -21.60 -16.97
CA ILE A 681 9.72 -20.22 -16.63
C ILE A 681 8.44 -19.43 -16.86
N ALA A 682 8.08 -18.59 -15.92
CA ALA A 682 6.96 -17.66 -16.03
C ALA A 682 7.42 -16.25 -15.67
N LEU A 683 6.95 -15.27 -16.44
CA LEU A 683 7.16 -13.85 -16.20
C LEU A 683 5.80 -13.19 -16.03
N HIS A 684 5.64 -12.43 -14.98
CA HIS A 684 4.54 -11.51 -14.78
C HIS A 684 5.13 -10.12 -14.59
N ALA A 685 4.74 -9.16 -15.42
CA ALA A 685 5.19 -7.78 -15.31
C ALA A 685 3.99 -6.84 -15.38
N HIS A 686 3.93 -5.91 -14.46
CA HIS A 686 2.89 -4.91 -14.33
C HIS A 686 3.54 -3.53 -14.21
N TRP A 687 3.28 -2.66 -15.17
CA TRP A 687 3.75 -1.29 -15.15
C TRP A 687 2.61 -0.33 -14.82
N ASN A 688 2.85 0.54 -13.86
CA ASN A 688 1.97 1.65 -13.48
C ASN A 688 2.69 2.96 -13.81
N GLY A 689 2.21 3.66 -14.82
CA GLY A 689 2.81 4.91 -15.30
C GLY A 689 2.62 6.11 -14.38
N LYS A 690 1.83 5.98 -13.29
CA LYS A 690 1.55 7.07 -12.32
C LYS A 690 1.08 8.38 -12.98
N GLY A 691 0.49 8.30 -14.18
CA GLY A 691 -0.04 9.45 -14.91
C GLY A 691 0.95 10.07 -15.88
N VAL A 692 2.05 9.43 -16.20
CA VAL A 692 3.07 9.92 -17.14
C VAL A 692 2.46 10.38 -18.47
N LEU A 693 1.50 9.61 -19.02
CA LEU A 693 0.80 9.94 -20.25
C LEU A 693 -0.49 10.73 -19.98
N PHE A 694 -1.28 10.31 -19.01
CA PHE A 694 -2.60 10.91 -18.76
C PHE A 694 -2.50 12.33 -18.20
N ASN A 695 -1.47 12.67 -17.44
CA ASN A 695 -1.23 14.02 -16.95
C ASN A 695 -0.85 15.02 -18.06
N LEU A 696 -0.47 14.54 -19.25
CA LEU A 696 -0.25 15.39 -20.43
C LEU A 696 -1.56 15.82 -21.09
N ILE A 697 -2.66 15.10 -20.87
CA ILE A 697 -3.94 15.33 -21.50
C ILE A 697 -4.80 16.22 -20.60
N PRO A 698 -5.14 17.47 -21.03
CA PRO A 698 -6.05 18.32 -20.28
C PRO A 698 -7.39 17.62 -20.02
N GLY A 699 -7.87 17.66 -18.80
CA GLY A 699 -9.07 16.92 -18.36
C GLY A 699 -8.74 15.58 -17.68
N LEU A 700 -7.97 14.69 -18.27
CA LEU A 700 -7.57 13.41 -17.64
C LEU A 700 -6.68 13.63 -16.41
N ARG A 701 -5.78 14.62 -16.45
CA ARG A 701 -4.93 14.98 -15.31
C ARG A 701 -5.73 15.34 -14.05
N TYR A 702 -6.89 16.00 -14.19
CA TYR A 702 -7.75 16.35 -13.05
C TYR A 702 -8.49 15.13 -12.48
N ALA A 703 -8.74 14.12 -13.32
CA ALA A 703 -9.31 12.86 -12.89
C ALA A 703 -8.25 11.96 -12.19
N ARG A 704 -6.97 12.33 -12.24
CA ARG A 704 -5.83 11.60 -11.65
C ARG A 704 -5.76 10.14 -12.10
N LEU A 705 -6.22 9.85 -13.30
CA LEU A 705 -6.17 8.50 -13.86
C LEU A 705 -4.71 8.10 -14.13
N ARG A 706 -4.47 6.79 -14.05
CA ARG A 706 -3.15 6.19 -14.26
C ARG A 706 -3.23 5.18 -15.39
N GLU A 707 -2.27 5.20 -16.28
CA GLU A 707 -2.09 4.18 -17.30
C GLU A 707 -1.41 2.95 -16.70
N LEU A 708 -1.92 1.78 -17.09
CA LEU A 708 -1.44 0.47 -16.62
C LEU A 708 -1.14 -0.41 -17.82
N LEU A 709 -0.01 -1.13 -17.79
CA LEU A 709 0.35 -2.13 -18.78
C LEU A 709 0.70 -3.44 -18.10
N VAL A 710 0.36 -4.54 -18.75
CA VAL A 710 0.57 -5.90 -18.25
C VAL A 710 1.21 -6.76 -19.33
N LEU A 711 2.22 -7.53 -18.94
CA LEU A 711 2.82 -8.59 -19.74
C LEU A 711 2.89 -9.85 -18.89
N LYS A 712 2.33 -10.96 -19.39
CA LYS A 712 2.46 -12.26 -18.75
C LYS A 712 2.95 -13.27 -19.80
N VAL A 713 3.97 -14.03 -19.44
CA VAL A 713 4.57 -15.02 -20.33
C VAL A 713 4.75 -16.33 -19.56
N ALA A 714 4.32 -17.46 -20.14
CA ALA A 714 4.64 -18.79 -19.68
C ALA A 714 5.32 -19.57 -20.79
N TYR A 715 6.38 -20.27 -20.42
CA TYR A 715 7.12 -21.16 -21.31
C TYR A 715 7.59 -22.37 -20.52
N GLY A 716 7.57 -23.54 -21.12
CA GLY A 716 8.01 -24.72 -20.41
C GLY A 716 8.23 -25.94 -21.30
N GLY A 717 8.66 -27.00 -20.68
CA GLY A 717 8.85 -28.30 -21.28
C GLY A 717 8.10 -29.38 -20.53
N TYR A 718 7.96 -30.49 -21.19
CA TYR A 718 7.32 -31.67 -20.65
C TYR A 718 7.93 -32.95 -21.24
N ARG A 719 8.47 -33.81 -20.39
CA ARG A 719 8.99 -35.11 -20.82
C ARG A 719 7.88 -36.14 -20.94
N ASN A 720 7.75 -36.75 -22.05
CA ASN A 720 6.72 -37.77 -22.34
C ASN A 720 6.71 -38.96 -21.38
N ASP A 721 7.79 -39.18 -20.64
CA ASP A 721 7.92 -40.22 -19.63
C ASP A 721 6.88 -40.14 -18.51
N HIS A 722 6.38 -38.90 -18.23
CA HIS A 722 5.36 -38.66 -17.19
C HIS A 722 4.00 -39.25 -17.58
N GLN A 723 3.64 -39.24 -18.85
CA GLN A 723 2.39 -39.85 -19.33
C GLN A 723 2.36 -41.37 -19.14
N SER A 724 3.52 -42.03 -19.13
CA SER A 724 3.61 -43.47 -18.81
C SER A 724 3.22 -43.81 -17.38
N VAL A 725 3.23 -42.83 -16.48
CA VAL A 725 2.85 -42.97 -15.07
C VAL A 725 1.35 -42.76 -14.90
N LEU A 726 0.85 -41.68 -15.44
CA LEU A 726 -0.56 -41.30 -15.38
C LEU A 726 -0.91 -40.42 -16.58
N ALA A 727 -1.83 -40.87 -17.41
CA ALA A 727 -2.32 -40.13 -18.55
C ALA A 727 -3.04 -38.84 -18.08
N PHE A 728 -2.98 -37.81 -18.90
CA PHE A 728 -3.70 -36.59 -18.66
C PHE A 728 -5.22 -36.82 -18.73
N PRO A 729 -5.97 -36.37 -17.72
CA PRO A 729 -7.41 -36.50 -17.74
C PRO A 729 -8.03 -35.55 -18.77
N LYS A 730 -9.16 -35.97 -19.32
CA LYS A 730 -9.95 -35.25 -20.31
C LYS A 730 -11.39 -35.21 -19.87
N ASN A 731 -12.02 -34.08 -19.95
CA ASN A 731 -13.45 -33.95 -19.72
C ASN A 731 -14.14 -33.47 -21.00
N GLU A 732 -14.80 -34.37 -21.72
CA GLU A 732 -15.42 -34.06 -23.00
C GLU A 732 -16.70 -33.21 -22.86
N LEU A 733 -17.36 -33.27 -21.69
CA LEU A 733 -18.59 -32.52 -21.45
C LEU A 733 -18.37 -31.00 -21.42
N VAL A 734 -17.22 -30.59 -20.90
CA VAL A 734 -16.83 -29.16 -20.79
C VAL A 734 -15.66 -28.81 -21.68
N ASN A 735 -15.27 -29.72 -22.57
CA ASN A 735 -14.13 -29.53 -23.49
C ASN A 735 -12.84 -29.10 -22.79
N TYR A 736 -12.59 -29.70 -21.61
CA TYR A 736 -11.41 -29.41 -20.80
C TYR A 736 -10.42 -30.57 -20.86
N GLN A 737 -9.16 -30.23 -21.06
CA GLN A 737 -8.05 -31.18 -21.09
C GLN A 737 -6.82 -30.53 -20.47
N ILE A 738 -6.08 -31.30 -19.66
CA ILE A 738 -4.72 -30.93 -19.26
C ILE A 738 -3.79 -31.15 -20.47
N LEU A 739 -2.97 -30.16 -20.77
CA LEU A 739 -2.03 -30.16 -21.86
C LEU A 739 -0.60 -30.21 -21.32
N SER A 740 0.34 -30.70 -22.13
CA SER A 740 1.76 -30.45 -21.87
C SER A 740 2.08 -28.97 -21.95
N ALA A 741 3.09 -28.53 -21.20
CA ALA A 741 3.55 -27.14 -21.21
C ALA A 741 3.79 -26.64 -22.64
N PRO A 742 3.48 -25.37 -22.92
CA PRO A 742 3.60 -24.82 -24.24
C PRO A 742 5.06 -24.71 -24.64
N THR A 743 5.42 -25.35 -25.78
CA THR A 743 6.74 -25.26 -26.37
C THR A 743 6.97 -23.96 -27.16
N THR A 744 5.90 -23.22 -27.45
CA THR A 744 5.90 -21.82 -27.89
C THR A 744 5.42 -20.99 -26.73
N PRO A 745 6.03 -19.80 -26.45
CA PRO A 745 5.62 -19.00 -25.31
C PRO A 745 4.11 -18.68 -25.34
N TYR A 746 3.43 -18.91 -24.22
CA TYR A 746 2.07 -18.43 -23.99
C TYR A 746 2.16 -16.99 -23.49
N VAL A 747 1.54 -16.06 -24.18
CA VAL A 747 1.67 -14.62 -23.89
C VAL A 747 0.31 -13.96 -23.75
N GLU A 748 0.15 -13.23 -22.64
CA GLU A 748 -0.94 -12.28 -22.43
C GLU A 748 -0.40 -10.86 -22.36
N LEU A 749 -1.05 -9.94 -23.07
CA LEU A 749 -0.82 -8.50 -22.98
C LEU A 749 -2.05 -7.84 -22.40
N GLY A 750 -1.86 -6.84 -21.56
CA GLY A 750 -2.95 -6.08 -21.00
C GLY A 750 -2.67 -4.59 -20.98
N ALA A 751 -3.74 -3.82 -21.14
CA ALA A 751 -3.72 -2.38 -20.91
C ALA A 751 -4.89 -2.01 -19.98
N GLY A 752 -4.68 -1.05 -19.12
CA GLY A 752 -5.69 -0.67 -18.14
C GLY A 752 -5.67 0.80 -17.77
N ILE A 753 -6.72 1.18 -17.05
CA ILE A 753 -6.88 2.48 -16.45
C ILE A 753 -7.00 2.27 -14.94
N GLY A 754 -6.07 2.83 -14.21
CA GLY A 754 -6.04 2.81 -12.76
C GLY A 754 -6.51 4.11 -12.14
N ASN A 755 -6.63 4.08 -10.82
CA ASN A 755 -7.02 5.21 -9.99
C ASN A 755 -8.46 5.72 -10.24
N ILE A 756 -9.34 4.87 -10.75
CA ILE A 756 -10.76 5.20 -10.91
C ILE A 756 -11.35 5.36 -9.52
N LEU A 757 -11.89 6.55 -9.23
CA LEU A 757 -12.37 6.91 -7.89
C LEU A 757 -11.33 6.68 -6.78
N ARG A 758 -10.03 6.77 -7.09
CA ARG A 758 -8.87 6.58 -6.20
C ARG A 758 -8.61 5.14 -5.72
N ILE A 759 -9.46 4.18 -6.05
CA ILE A 759 -9.37 2.80 -5.56
C ILE A 759 -9.60 1.74 -6.62
N GLY A 760 -10.12 2.09 -7.79
CA GLY A 760 -10.50 1.15 -8.84
C GLY A 760 -9.51 1.08 -9.98
N GLU A 761 -9.36 -0.10 -10.54
CA GLU A 761 -8.58 -0.38 -11.74
C GLU A 761 -9.39 -1.27 -12.69
N ILE A 762 -9.31 -1.01 -13.99
CA ILE A 762 -9.95 -1.80 -15.04
C ILE A 762 -8.88 -2.18 -16.06
N TYR A 763 -8.85 -3.44 -16.44
CA TYR A 763 -7.89 -4.00 -17.39
C TYR A 763 -8.61 -4.67 -18.55
N GLY A 764 -8.17 -4.40 -19.79
CA GLY A 764 -8.40 -5.25 -20.94
C GLY A 764 -7.19 -6.15 -21.12
N VAL A 765 -7.37 -7.47 -21.06
CA VAL A 765 -6.30 -8.46 -21.21
C VAL A 765 -6.54 -9.26 -22.49
N PHE A 766 -5.51 -9.48 -23.27
CA PHE A 766 -5.54 -10.15 -24.56
C PHE A 766 -4.49 -11.26 -24.62
N ARG A 767 -4.90 -12.45 -25.04
CA ARG A 767 -4.00 -13.53 -25.38
C ARG A 767 -3.53 -13.35 -26.81
N VAL A 768 -2.22 -13.29 -27.03
CA VAL A 768 -1.62 -12.98 -28.34
C VAL A 768 -0.95 -14.20 -29.00
N THR A 769 -0.85 -15.30 -28.27
CA THR A 769 -0.38 -16.61 -28.76
C THR A 769 -1.43 -17.67 -28.44
N HIS A 770 -1.29 -18.88 -28.98
CA HIS A 770 -2.23 -19.99 -28.76
C HIS A 770 -3.70 -19.59 -29.02
N LEU A 771 -3.95 -18.88 -30.13
CA LEU A 771 -5.27 -18.36 -30.49
C LEU A 771 -6.25 -19.45 -30.97
N ASP A 772 -5.78 -20.66 -31.20
CA ASP A 772 -6.54 -21.86 -31.50
C ASP A 772 -7.21 -22.50 -30.28
N ASP A 773 -6.82 -22.08 -29.06
CA ASP A 773 -7.44 -22.51 -27.81
C ASP A 773 -8.92 -22.05 -27.76
N PRO A 774 -9.86 -22.93 -27.37
CA PRO A 774 -11.28 -22.63 -27.34
C PRO A 774 -11.69 -21.58 -26.30
N THR A 775 -10.79 -21.25 -25.36
CA THR A 775 -11.07 -20.19 -24.36
C THR A 775 -11.06 -18.80 -25.00
N PRO A 776 -11.77 -17.82 -24.43
CA PRO A 776 -11.76 -16.46 -24.96
C PRO A 776 -10.34 -15.89 -25.08
N TRP A 777 -10.05 -15.21 -26.18
CA TRP A 777 -8.74 -14.58 -26.40
C TRP A 777 -8.62 -13.18 -25.78
N TRP A 778 -9.70 -12.64 -25.20
CA TRP A 778 -9.71 -11.38 -24.49
C TRP A 778 -10.69 -11.40 -23.31
N THR A 779 -10.43 -10.55 -22.31
CA THR A 779 -11.30 -10.36 -21.15
C THR A 779 -11.15 -8.96 -20.56
N ILE A 780 -12.18 -8.52 -19.84
CA ILE A 780 -12.09 -7.33 -18.98
C ILE A 780 -12.03 -7.80 -17.53
N ARG A 781 -11.12 -7.23 -16.76
CA ARG A 781 -10.92 -7.53 -15.35
C ARG A 781 -10.93 -6.27 -14.51
N PHE A 782 -11.33 -6.41 -13.26
CA PHE A 782 -11.41 -5.31 -12.29
C PHE A 782 -10.49 -5.60 -11.12
N ARG A 783 -9.91 -4.55 -10.55
CA ARG A 783 -9.14 -4.66 -9.32
C ARG A 783 -9.51 -3.50 -8.40
N LEU A 784 -9.68 -3.80 -7.10
CA LEU A 784 -9.71 -2.79 -6.07
C LEU A 784 -8.30 -2.69 -5.48
N HIS A 785 -7.70 -1.53 -5.61
CA HIS A 785 -6.35 -1.27 -5.13
C HIS A 785 -6.31 0.08 -4.43
N ILE A 786 -6.06 0.07 -3.13
CA ILE A 786 -5.85 1.28 -2.34
C ILE A 786 -4.35 1.56 -2.36
N GLY A 787 -3.91 2.30 -3.38
CA GLY A 787 -2.54 2.81 -3.48
C GLY A 787 -2.51 4.29 -3.10
N MET A 788 -1.56 4.70 -2.26
CA MET A 788 -1.28 6.11 -1.99
C MET A 788 -0.40 6.70 -3.07
#